data_cf4c5106b77fa2dd80090eeea5583ea0
#
_entry.id   cf4c5106b77fa2dd80090eeea5583ea0
#
_cell.length_a   1.000
_cell.length_b   1.000
_cell.length_c   1.000
_cell.angle_alpha   90.00
_cell.angle_beta   90.00
_cell.angle_gamma   90.00
#
_symmetry.space_group_name_H-M   'P 1'
#
loop_
_entity.id
_entity.type
_entity.pdbx_description
1 polymer ?
#
loop_
_entity_poly.entity_id
_entity_poly.type
_entity_poly.pdbx_seq_one_letter_code
_entity_poly.pdbx_strand_id
1 'polypeptide(L)'
;MEWIEIKHATQNNLKNISVNIPKKQLTVVTGLSGSGKSSLVFDTLAAESRRELNDTFSSFVQNYLPKYGRPEVEKIENLPVAIVIDQKKVAGNSRSTVGTYTDIYTFLRLLFSRAGSPFVGYSDTFSFNHPDGKCPTCDGLGKITEINLHQLVDYDKSLNEGPIDFPTFTVGNWRWKRYAHSGLFDLDKKIKDYSPEELALFLYAPQQKLANPPKEWPHTALYEGIVPRMQRSILHTDEGKRHQKYLNHFVTVKRCPDCLGSRVNERVRSCKINQKSIADAVDMPLTELHSFIRSMDLSLIKNIQEELLVRLEALINIGLSYLTLGRATETLSGGEAQRIKIAKYVNSALNDIMYILDEPSAGLHPKDIERISRALLNLKNKGNTVVLVEHNPQLIREADFIIDIGPFAGENGGHVQFSGTYDAFLASKTLTSQALQEPLPLNDQPRKVRKSLTIEHATLHNLNNLSVEVPLGVLTVICGVAGSGKSSLAEEIYQKAQADNQEIIHLSQKSITANLRSTPMTYLNIFDKVRKLFAEENHVSPALFSYNSKGACPTCKGKGIIVSDMSFMEDVTSICETCHGTRYKEEVLHYLYNGKNIVEVLALSVKDGYDFFKDQPFALSLKNLLEVGLSYLKLNQSLSTLSGGELQRVKLADTLHQKKAIYLMDEPTDGLHLIDIQQSLQLFNRMVEEGNSLILLEHHIDVIKSADWLIELGLEGGENGGQLLFTGTPANMLNSTHSITKGYL
;
A
#
# COMPACT_ATOMS: atom_id res chain seq x y z
N MET A 1 16.22 -23.63 27.41
CA MET A 1 15.52 -22.76 26.44
C MET A 1 15.69 -21.33 26.92
N GLU A 2 16.17 -20.41 26.08
CA GLU A 2 16.32 -19.01 26.42
C GLU A 2 15.02 -18.26 26.06
N TRP A 3 14.62 -17.31 26.91
CA TRP A 3 13.38 -16.56 26.76
C TRP A 3 13.62 -15.07 26.65
N ILE A 4 12.85 -14.39 25.83
CA ILE A 4 12.64 -12.95 25.90
C ILE A 4 11.50 -12.75 26.88
N GLU A 5 11.76 -12.05 28.01
CA GLU A 5 10.78 -11.84 29.07
C GLU A 5 10.22 -10.42 29.00
N ILE A 6 8.92 -10.30 28.80
CA ILE A 6 8.20 -9.01 28.78
C ILE A 6 7.38 -8.93 30.06
N LYS A 7 7.58 -7.88 30.87
CA LYS A 7 6.92 -7.69 32.16
C LYS A 7 6.08 -6.42 32.16
N HIS A 8 4.82 -6.55 32.55
CA HIS A 8 3.89 -5.44 32.77
C HIS A 8 3.76 -4.46 31.60
N ALA A 9 3.52 -4.96 30.37
CA ALA A 9 3.29 -4.13 29.20
C ALA A 9 1.87 -3.54 29.22
N THR A 10 1.78 -2.20 29.04
CA THR A 10 0.53 -1.43 29.06
C THR A 10 0.34 -0.58 27.80
N GLN A 11 1.20 -0.81 26.80
CA GLN A 11 1.19 -0.04 25.56
C GLN A 11 -0.17 -0.11 24.84
N ASN A 12 -0.75 1.04 24.49
CA ASN A 12 -2.05 1.18 23.82
C ASN A 12 -3.20 0.48 24.59
N ASN A 13 -3.72 -0.65 24.05
CA ASN A 13 -4.81 -1.40 24.65
C ASN A 13 -4.37 -2.58 25.52
N LEU A 14 -3.08 -2.83 25.69
CA LEU A 14 -2.57 -3.93 26.52
C LEU A 14 -2.93 -3.72 28.01
N LYS A 15 -3.38 -4.79 28.65
CA LYS A 15 -3.91 -4.77 30.04
C LYS A 15 -2.88 -5.32 31.02
N ASN A 16 -1.74 -4.62 31.17
CA ASN A 16 -0.68 -4.97 32.11
C ASN A 16 -0.23 -6.44 31.97
N ILE A 17 0.10 -6.82 30.73
CA ILE A 17 0.42 -8.20 30.40
C ILE A 17 1.90 -8.52 30.63
N SER A 18 2.15 -9.76 31.07
CA SER A 18 3.49 -10.34 31.09
C SER A 18 3.50 -11.60 30.23
N VAL A 19 4.50 -11.72 29.35
CA VAL A 19 4.59 -12.85 28.42
C VAL A 19 6.04 -13.15 28.07
N ASN A 20 6.33 -14.44 27.86
CA ASN A 20 7.65 -14.91 27.49
C ASN A 20 7.63 -15.44 26.06
N ILE A 21 8.63 -15.06 25.26
CA ILE A 21 8.81 -15.50 23.87
C ILE A 21 10.10 -16.34 23.79
N PRO A 22 10.03 -17.59 23.30
CA PRO A 22 11.20 -18.45 23.21
C PRO A 22 12.14 -17.96 22.10
N LYS A 23 13.45 -17.90 22.42
CA LYS A 23 14.47 -17.59 21.41
C LYS A 23 14.70 -18.78 20.46
N LYS A 24 15.14 -18.47 19.24
CA LYS A 24 15.50 -19.45 18.19
C LYS A 24 14.35 -20.37 17.81
N GLN A 25 13.12 -19.87 17.96
CA GLN A 25 11.90 -20.55 17.59
C GLN A 25 11.01 -19.65 16.70
N LEU A 26 10.03 -20.28 16.06
CA LEU A 26 8.96 -19.62 15.33
C LEU A 26 7.79 -19.40 16.29
N THR A 27 7.57 -18.13 16.67
CA THR A 27 6.45 -17.73 17.51
C THR A 27 5.39 -17.02 16.66
N VAL A 28 4.14 -17.44 16.76
CA VAL A 28 2.99 -16.76 16.15
C VAL A 28 2.19 -16.05 17.23
N VAL A 29 1.98 -14.73 17.03
CA VAL A 29 1.06 -13.92 17.84
C VAL A 29 -0.23 -13.76 17.08
N THR A 30 -1.31 -14.33 17.59
CA THR A 30 -2.64 -14.38 16.97
C THR A 30 -3.71 -13.74 17.86
N GLY A 31 -4.97 -13.70 17.39
CA GLY A 31 -6.13 -13.11 18.07
C GLY A 31 -6.94 -12.18 17.17
N LEU A 32 -8.11 -11.75 17.59
CA LEU A 32 -9.02 -10.91 16.80
C LEU A 32 -8.37 -9.62 16.28
N SER A 33 -8.90 -9.06 15.19
CA SER A 33 -8.48 -7.75 14.70
C SER A 33 -8.69 -6.68 15.79
N GLY A 34 -7.67 -5.84 16.05
CA GLY A 34 -7.72 -4.83 17.13
C GLY A 34 -7.55 -5.37 18.55
N SER A 35 -7.19 -6.65 18.75
CA SER A 35 -7.02 -7.24 20.10
C SER A 35 -5.74 -6.80 20.84
N GLY A 36 -4.75 -6.18 20.18
CA GLY A 36 -3.51 -5.71 20.77
C GLY A 36 -2.24 -6.43 20.29
N LYS A 37 -2.33 -7.29 19.28
CA LYS A 37 -1.17 -7.98 18.67
C LYS A 37 -0.06 -7.02 18.25
N SER A 38 -0.43 -6.01 17.45
CA SER A 38 0.52 -5.01 16.96
C SER A 38 1.09 -4.18 18.10
N SER A 39 0.31 -3.90 19.15
CA SER A 39 0.76 -3.20 20.36
C SER A 39 1.85 -3.99 21.08
N LEU A 40 1.72 -5.32 21.19
CA LEU A 40 2.76 -6.16 21.81
C LEU A 40 3.98 -6.28 20.91
N VAL A 41 3.79 -6.62 19.63
CA VAL A 41 4.89 -7.03 18.74
C VAL A 41 5.64 -5.83 18.18
N PHE A 42 4.93 -4.81 17.65
CA PHE A 42 5.55 -3.65 16.97
C PHE A 42 5.79 -2.49 17.92
N ASP A 43 4.76 -2.10 18.71
CA ASP A 43 4.83 -0.89 19.54
C ASP A 43 5.55 -1.15 20.87
N THR A 44 5.72 -2.42 21.29
CA THR A 44 6.47 -2.79 22.50
C THR A 44 7.80 -3.47 22.13
N LEU A 45 7.76 -4.69 21.61
CA LEU A 45 8.96 -5.52 21.40
C LEU A 45 9.91 -4.93 20.34
N ALA A 46 9.40 -4.61 19.15
CA ALA A 46 10.22 -4.04 18.06
C ALA A 46 10.68 -2.62 18.38
N ALA A 47 9.83 -1.80 19.00
CA ALA A 47 10.16 -0.43 19.37
C ALA A 47 11.31 -0.39 20.39
N GLU A 48 11.26 -1.22 21.44
CA GLU A 48 12.32 -1.28 22.45
C GLU A 48 13.63 -1.79 21.86
N SER A 49 13.60 -2.88 21.05
CA SER A 49 14.81 -3.38 20.39
C SER A 49 15.49 -2.33 19.51
N ARG A 50 14.70 -1.55 18.77
CA ARG A 50 15.22 -0.46 17.93
C ARG A 50 15.76 0.70 18.77
N ARG A 51 15.07 1.04 19.86
CA ARG A 51 15.52 2.08 20.81
C ARG A 51 16.87 1.69 21.42
N GLU A 52 17.00 0.48 21.96
CA GLU A 52 18.25 0.00 22.54
C GLU A 52 19.38 -0.06 21.51
N LEU A 53 19.09 -0.52 20.27
CA LEU A 53 20.08 -0.49 19.20
C LEU A 53 20.51 0.94 18.87
N ASN A 54 19.59 1.91 18.81
CA ASN A 54 19.91 3.30 18.54
C ASN A 54 20.81 3.89 19.64
N ASP A 55 20.59 3.52 20.89
CA ASP A 55 21.39 3.99 22.02
C ASP A 55 22.87 3.53 21.96
N THR A 56 23.19 2.49 21.17
CA THR A 56 24.56 2.02 20.96
C THR A 56 25.36 2.89 19.99
N PHE A 57 24.71 3.72 19.18
CA PHE A 57 25.38 4.58 18.21
C PHE A 57 25.86 5.90 18.85
N SER A 58 26.85 6.54 18.21
CA SER A 58 27.30 7.87 18.62
C SER A 58 26.16 8.91 18.51
N SER A 59 26.19 9.95 19.35
CA SER A 59 25.17 11.02 19.34
C SER A 59 24.99 11.67 17.97
N PHE A 60 26.05 11.74 17.17
CA PHE A 60 25.99 12.23 15.80
C PHE A 60 25.09 11.31 14.93
N VAL A 61 25.29 10.00 14.97
CA VAL A 61 24.49 9.02 14.22
C VAL A 61 23.06 8.97 14.74
N GLN A 62 22.86 9.00 16.07
CA GLN A 62 21.52 9.02 16.68
C GLN A 62 20.66 10.19 16.18
N ASN A 63 21.28 11.35 15.87
CA ASN A 63 20.54 12.49 15.30
C ASN A 63 20.00 12.24 13.90
N TYR A 64 20.54 11.26 13.17
CA TYR A 64 20.10 10.88 11.81
C TYR A 64 19.22 9.63 11.79
N LEU A 65 19.02 8.96 12.91
CA LEU A 65 18.16 7.77 12.99
C LEU A 65 16.75 8.14 13.47
N PRO A 66 15.73 7.39 13.06
CA PRO A 66 14.37 7.56 13.58
C PRO A 66 14.37 7.46 15.11
N LYS A 67 13.72 8.40 15.78
CA LYS A 67 13.60 8.39 17.24
C LYS A 67 12.40 7.54 17.64
N TYR A 68 12.67 6.45 18.35
CA TYR A 68 11.63 5.61 18.94
C TYR A 68 11.38 6.05 20.39
N GLY A 69 10.10 6.28 20.74
CA GLY A 69 9.71 6.49 22.12
C GLY A 69 9.93 5.22 22.94
N ARG A 70 10.18 5.37 24.24
CA ARG A 70 10.20 4.22 25.15
C ARG A 70 8.78 3.66 25.25
N PRO A 71 8.57 2.36 24.97
CA PRO A 71 7.26 1.76 25.13
C PRO A 71 6.82 1.72 26.61
N GLU A 72 5.52 1.68 26.83
CA GLU A 72 4.91 1.55 28.14
C GLU A 72 5.01 0.10 28.64
N VAL A 73 6.19 -0.26 29.14
CA VAL A 73 6.52 -1.58 29.67
C VAL A 73 7.46 -1.41 30.85
N GLU A 74 7.28 -2.22 31.88
CA GLU A 74 8.16 -2.15 33.07
C GLU A 74 9.58 -2.60 32.69
N LYS A 75 9.71 -3.78 32.07
CA LYS A 75 11.00 -4.37 31.69
C LYS A 75 10.86 -5.36 30.53
N ILE A 76 11.88 -5.37 29.65
CA ILE A 76 12.10 -6.46 28.68
C ILE A 76 13.51 -6.99 28.89
N GLU A 77 13.65 -8.30 29.05
CA GLU A 77 14.94 -8.96 29.29
C GLU A 77 15.32 -9.87 28.12
N ASN A 78 16.61 -10.03 27.86
CA ASN A 78 17.19 -10.89 26.82
C ASN A 78 16.75 -10.55 25.39
N LEU A 79 16.46 -9.29 25.10
CA LEU A 79 15.93 -8.81 23.83
C LEU A 79 17.02 -8.84 22.73
N PRO A 80 16.87 -9.62 21.63
CA PRO A 80 17.77 -9.54 20.50
C PRO A 80 17.54 -8.30 19.64
N VAL A 81 18.48 -7.99 18.76
CA VAL A 81 18.29 -6.96 17.72
C VAL A 81 17.16 -7.39 16.79
N ALA A 82 16.17 -6.52 16.59
CA ALA A 82 15.00 -6.80 15.77
C ALA A 82 15.11 -6.23 14.35
N ILE A 83 14.81 -7.08 13.35
CA ILE A 83 14.57 -6.67 11.96
C ILE A 83 13.08 -6.83 11.70
N VAL A 84 12.40 -5.71 11.44
CA VAL A 84 10.97 -5.70 11.13
C VAL A 84 10.74 -5.73 9.64
N ILE A 85 9.90 -6.68 9.21
CA ILE A 85 9.51 -6.91 7.82
C ILE A 85 8.00 -6.67 7.72
N ASP A 86 7.61 -5.45 7.46
CA ASP A 86 6.23 -5.00 7.32
C ASP A 86 5.77 -4.97 5.85
N GLN A 87 4.46 -4.80 5.65
CA GLN A 87 3.85 -4.67 4.32
C GLN A 87 4.00 -3.26 3.72
N LYS A 88 4.61 -2.32 4.43
CA LYS A 88 4.81 -0.97 3.90
C LYS A 88 5.60 -1.03 2.61
N LYS A 89 5.17 -0.24 1.64
CA LYS A 89 5.89 -0.11 0.37
C LYS A 89 7.36 0.18 0.64
N VAL A 90 8.22 -0.43 -0.14
CA VAL A 90 9.65 -0.12 -0.10
C VAL A 90 9.80 1.37 -0.37
N ALA A 91 10.35 2.10 0.60
CA ALA A 91 10.68 3.50 0.41
C ALA A 91 11.69 3.58 -0.75
N GLY A 92 11.28 4.19 -1.84
CA GLY A 92 12.09 4.29 -3.04
C GLY A 92 11.79 5.59 -3.77
N ASN A 93 12.78 6.10 -4.45
CA ASN A 93 12.60 7.17 -5.41
C ASN A 93 12.25 6.57 -6.79
N SER A 94 11.95 7.42 -7.76
CA SER A 94 11.62 7.01 -9.15
C SER A 94 12.70 6.18 -9.86
N ARG A 95 13.88 6.03 -9.25
CA ARG A 95 15.02 5.25 -9.76
C ARG A 95 15.17 3.90 -9.06
N SER A 96 14.44 3.65 -7.98
CA SER A 96 14.50 2.38 -7.24
C SER A 96 13.81 1.26 -8.02
N THR A 97 14.52 0.14 -8.20
CA THR A 97 14.01 -1.07 -8.88
C THR A 97 14.21 -2.29 -8.01
N VAL A 98 13.54 -3.40 -8.35
CA VAL A 98 13.77 -4.71 -7.70
C VAL A 98 15.25 -5.04 -7.69
N GLY A 99 15.95 -4.90 -8.82
CA GLY A 99 17.39 -5.21 -8.94
C GLY A 99 18.27 -4.35 -8.04
N THR A 100 17.96 -3.04 -7.88
CA THR A 100 18.74 -2.15 -7.02
C THR A 100 18.45 -2.39 -5.53
N TYR A 101 17.22 -2.69 -5.18
CA TYR A 101 16.84 -2.94 -3.79
C TYR A 101 17.40 -4.26 -3.24
N THR A 102 17.49 -5.29 -4.10
CA THR A 102 18.02 -6.62 -3.76
C THR A 102 19.54 -6.74 -3.94
N ASP A 103 20.20 -5.66 -4.36
CA ASP A 103 21.61 -5.61 -4.73
C ASP A 103 22.01 -6.51 -5.93
N ILE A 104 21.07 -7.23 -6.53
CA ILE A 104 21.32 -8.10 -7.69
C ILE A 104 21.87 -7.30 -8.87
N TYR A 105 21.35 -6.09 -9.09
CA TYR A 105 21.82 -5.22 -10.16
C TYR A 105 23.31 -4.86 -10.05
N THR A 106 23.83 -4.75 -8.83
CA THR A 106 25.26 -4.49 -8.60
C THR A 106 26.14 -5.64 -9.10
N PHE A 107 25.75 -6.89 -8.80
CA PHE A 107 26.46 -8.06 -9.30
C PHE A 107 26.29 -8.25 -10.81
N LEU A 108 25.11 -7.94 -11.34
CA LEU A 108 24.85 -8.00 -12.79
C LEU A 108 25.72 -6.99 -13.55
N ARG A 109 25.86 -5.76 -13.05
CA ARG A 109 26.78 -4.75 -13.62
C ARG A 109 28.23 -5.24 -13.60
N LEU A 110 28.65 -5.85 -12.50
CA LEU A 110 30.00 -6.40 -12.39
C LEU A 110 30.21 -7.55 -13.39
N LEU A 111 29.22 -8.44 -13.54
CA LEU A 111 29.26 -9.53 -14.52
C LEU A 111 29.44 -8.99 -15.94
N PHE A 112 28.59 -8.06 -16.39
CA PHE A 112 28.67 -7.48 -17.73
C PHE A 112 29.97 -6.71 -17.97
N SER A 113 30.51 -6.04 -16.94
CA SER A 113 31.79 -5.32 -17.07
C SER A 113 32.98 -6.24 -17.23
N ARG A 114 32.90 -7.51 -16.83
CA ARG A 114 33.99 -8.49 -16.88
C ARG A 114 33.88 -9.47 -18.04
N ALA A 115 32.66 -9.85 -18.42
CA ALA A 115 32.45 -10.87 -19.45
C ALA A 115 31.77 -10.33 -20.73
N GLY A 116 31.31 -9.10 -20.71
CA GLY A 116 30.61 -8.51 -21.87
C GLY A 116 31.55 -8.02 -22.97
N SER A 117 31.12 -8.12 -24.21
CA SER A 117 31.82 -7.64 -25.40
C SER A 117 30.90 -6.80 -26.27
N PRO A 118 31.37 -5.67 -26.84
CA PRO A 118 32.68 -5.04 -26.62
C PRO A 118 32.82 -4.47 -25.20
N PHE A 119 34.05 -4.29 -24.74
CA PHE A 119 34.31 -3.62 -23.47
C PHE A 119 33.91 -2.14 -23.56
N VAL A 120 33.04 -1.70 -22.69
CA VAL A 120 32.51 -0.32 -22.67
C VAL A 120 32.89 0.43 -21.39
N GLY A 121 33.47 -0.22 -20.42
CA GLY A 121 33.88 0.36 -19.15
C GLY A 121 33.67 -0.57 -17.96
N TYR A 122 33.98 -0.08 -16.77
CA TYR A 122 33.83 -0.83 -15.51
C TYR A 122 32.37 -0.81 -15.04
N SER A 123 32.07 -1.47 -13.91
CA SER A 123 30.71 -1.68 -13.39
C SER A 123 29.88 -0.39 -13.25
N ASP A 124 30.53 0.73 -12.97
CA ASP A 124 29.84 2.02 -12.82
C ASP A 124 29.24 2.52 -14.14
N THR A 125 29.93 2.26 -15.27
CA THR A 125 29.41 2.57 -16.60
C THR A 125 28.08 1.87 -16.91
N PHE A 126 27.83 0.72 -16.31
CA PHE A 126 26.56 -0.01 -16.49
C PHE A 126 25.42 0.49 -15.59
N SER A 127 25.67 1.53 -14.78
CA SER A 127 24.64 2.10 -13.90
C SER A 127 23.81 3.15 -14.61
N PHE A 128 22.51 3.00 -14.57
CA PHE A 128 21.58 4.04 -15.05
C PHE A 128 21.55 5.30 -14.15
N ASN A 129 22.30 5.31 -13.05
CA ASN A 129 22.49 6.47 -12.17
C ASN A 129 23.84 7.18 -12.41
N HIS A 130 24.76 6.54 -13.16
CA HIS A 130 26.07 7.11 -13.45
C HIS A 130 26.02 7.95 -14.74
N PRO A 131 26.67 9.11 -14.80
CA PRO A 131 26.69 9.97 -15.99
C PRO A 131 27.05 9.25 -17.30
N ASP A 132 28.04 8.36 -17.26
CA ASP A 132 28.52 7.64 -18.44
C ASP A 132 27.62 6.48 -18.87
N GLY A 133 26.71 6.02 -18.00
CA GLY A 133 25.84 4.87 -18.25
C GLY A 133 24.38 5.23 -18.52
N LYS A 134 23.91 6.33 -17.95
CA LYS A 134 22.52 6.72 -18.06
C LYS A 134 22.12 7.13 -19.47
N CYS A 135 20.88 6.91 -19.84
CA CYS A 135 20.29 7.48 -21.06
C CYS A 135 20.20 9.01 -20.91
N PRO A 136 20.78 9.80 -21.84
CA PRO A 136 20.78 11.26 -21.74
C PRO A 136 19.36 11.86 -21.87
N THR A 137 18.46 11.25 -22.64
CA THR A 137 17.11 11.76 -22.92
C THR A 137 16.18 11.65 -21.71
N CYS A 138 16.24 10.54 -20.97
CA CYS A 138 15.38 10.34 -19.79
C CYS A 138 16.15 10.42 -18.48
N ASP A 139 17.41 10.81 -18.52
CA ASP A 139 18.28 10.89 -17.33
C ASP A 139 18.28 9.61 -16.47
N GLY A 140 18.23 8.43 -17.11
CA GLY A 140 18.19 7.14 -16.44
C GLY A 140 16.83 6.75 -15.85
N LEU A 141 15.75 7.46 -16.14
CA LEU A 141 14.40 7.14 -15.64
C LEU A 141 13.68 6.07 -16.48
N GLY A 142 14.08 5.87 -17.74
CA GLY A 142 13.43 4.93 -18.66
C GLY A 142 12.11 5.41 -19.23
N LYS A 143 11.59 6.53 -18.72
CA LYS A 143 10.33 7.16 -19.11
C LYS A 143 10.52 8.66 -19.26
N ILE A 144 9.73 9.28 -20.10
CA ILE A 144 9.66 10.72 -20.29
C ILE A 144 8.25 11.21 -19.97
N THR A 145 8.17 12.43 -19.48
CA THR A 145 6.91 13.09 -19.18
C THR A 145 6.61 14.08 -20.29
N GLU A 146 5.56 13.85 -21.04
CA GLU A 146 5.06 14.76 -22.06
C GLU A 146 3.91 15.59 -21.51
N ILE A 147 3.90 16.88 -21.84
CA ILE A 147 2.82 17.79 -21.52
C ILE A 147 1.99 17.97 -22.80
N ASN A 148 0.73 17.62 -22.74
CA ASN A 148 -0.22 17.90 -23.80
C ASN A 148 -0.60 19.38 -23.75
N LEU A 149 0.02 20.17 -24.60
CA LEU A 149 -0.15 21.62 -24.61
C LEU A 149 -1.59 22.04 -24.96
N HIS A 150 -2.31 21.29 -25.80
CA HIS A 150 -3.69 21.60 -26.15
C HIS A 150 -4.68 21.38 -24.98
N GLN A 151 -4.29 20.59 -23.99
CA GLN A 151 -5.06 20.40 -22.75
C GLN A 151 -4.63 21.34 -21.64
N LEU A 152 -3.36 21.82 -21.66
CA LEU A 152 -2.82 22.76 -20.67
C LEU A 152 -3.11 24.21 -21.03
N VAL A 153 -3.09 24.56 -22.33
CA VAL A 153 -3.22 25.92 -22.82
C VAL A 153 -4.45 26.03 -23.72
N ASP A 154 -5.36 26.92 -23.37
CA ASP A 154 -6.50 27.31 -24.19
C ASP A 154 -6.05 28.42 -25.15
N TYR A 155 -5.84 28.05 -26.41
CA TYR A 155 -5.33 28.94 -27.44
C TYR A 155 -6.35 30.01 -27.88
N ASP A 156 -7.63 29.83 -27.57
CA ASP A 156 -8.68 30.80 -27.89
C ASP A 156 -8.81 31.90 -26.84
N LYS A 157 -8.04 31.83 -25.75
CA LYS A 157 -7.98 32.83 -24.67
C LYS A 157 -6.74 33.71 -24.75
N SER A 158 -6.85 34.92 -24.20
CA SER A 158 -5.75 35.83 -23.93
C SER A 158 -5.18 35.65 -22.53
N LEU A 159 -4.06 36.31 -22.21
CA LEU A 159 -3.49 36.25 -20.85
C LEU A 159 -4.46 36.78 -19.79
N ASN A 160 -5.25 37.82 -20.11
CA ASN A 160 -6.25 38.37 -19.21
C ASN A 160 -7.44 37.42 -18.99
N GLU A 161 -7.72 36.52 -19.93
CA GLU A 161 -8.79 35.51 -19.84
C GLU A 161 -8.33 34.22 -19.15
N GLY A 162 -7.04 34.09 -18.85
CA GLY A 162 -6.48 32.92 -18.16
C GLY A 162 -6.36 31.69 -19.07
N PRO A 163 -5.39 31.65 -19.97
CA PRO A 163 -5.27 30.59 -20.97
C PRO A 163 -4.64 29.31 -20.44
N ILE A 164 -4.08 29.31 -19.21
CA ILE A 164 -3.37 28.15 -18.65
C ILE A 164 -4.26 27.40 -17.65
N ASP A 165 -4.64 26.18 -17.95
CA ASP A 165 -5.51 25.35 -17.11
C ASP A 165 -4.70 24.65 -16.00
N PHE A 166 -4.22 25.46 -15.06
CA PHE A 166 -3.60 24.95 -13.83
C PHE A 166 -3.82 25.94 -12.67
N PRO A 167 -4.20 25.47 -11.47
CA PRO A 167 -4.68 26.32 -10.36
C PRO A 167 -3.76 27.49 -9.97
N THR A 168 -2.45 27.28 -10.07
CA THR A 168 -1.49 28.33 -9.66
C THR A 168 -1.16 29.33 -10.78
N PHE A 169 -1.71 29.15 -11.97
CA PHE A 169 -1.60 30.06 -13.11
C PHE A 169 -2.89 30.85 -13.38
N THR A 170 -3.91 30.72 -12.53
CA THR A 170 -5.14 31.51 -12.66
C THR A 170 -4.83 33.01 -12.62
N VAL A 171 -5.66 33.81 -13.31
CA VAL A 171 -5.51 35.27 -13.40
C VAL A 171 -5.35 35.89 -12.01
N GLY A 172 -4.38 36.78 -11.88
CA GLY A 172 -4.02 37.45 -10.62
C GLY A 172 -3.05 36.70 -9.71
N ASN A 173 -2.84 35.39 -9.92
CA ASN A 173 -1.85 34.63 -9.16
C ASN A 173 -0.41 34.99 -9.52
N TRP A 174 0.51 34.70 -8.60
CA TRP A 174 1.92 35.07 -8.74
C TRP A 174 2.60 34.44 -9.98
N ARG A 175 2.19 33.23 -10.41
CA ARG A 175 2.71 32.60 -11.63
C ARG A 175 2.16 33.24 -12.89
N TRP A 176 0.86 33.54 -12.92
CA TRP A 176 0.26 34.31 -14.01
C TRP A 176 0.96 35.66 -14.19
N LYS A 177 1.26 36.38 -13.07
CA LYS A 177 2.00 37.66 -13.10
C LYS A 177 3.38 37.57 -13.75
N ARG A 178 4.01 36.36 -13.77
CA ARG A 178 5.29 36.16 -14.47
C ARG A 178 5.18 36.26 -16.00
N TYR A 179 4.01 36.06 -16.54
CA TYR A 179 3.73 36.22 -17.97
C TYR A 179 3.11 37.61 -18.23
N ALA A 180 2.10 37.97 -17.48
CA ALA A 180 1.38 39.23 -17.65
C ALA A 180 2.26 40.50 -17.41
N HIS A 181 3.14 40.47 -16.39
CA HIS A 181 4.00 41.60 -16.06
C HIS A 181 5.42 41.51 -16.68
N SER A 182 5.63 40.58 -17.62
CA SER A 182 6.93 40.46 -18.30
C SER A 182 7.22 41.55 -19.32
N GLY A 183 6.19 42.20 -19.83
CA GLY A 183 6.28 43.12 -20.94
C GLY A 183 6.59 42.45 -22.30
N LEU A 184 6.54 41.12 -22.38
CA LEU A 184 6.84 40.37 -23.59
C LEU A 184 5.60 40.09 -24.44
N PHE A 185 4.41 40.21 -23.89
CA PHE A 185 3.15 39.83 -24.52
C PHE A 185 2.10 40.92 -24.41
N ASP A 186 1.26 41.03 -25.44
CA ASP A 186 0.00 41.74 -25.37
C ASP A 186 -1.01 40.92 -24.56
N LEU A 187 -1.55 41.47 -23.48
CA LEU A 187 -2.41 40.80 -22.54
C LEU A 187 -3.79 40.44 -23.09
N ASP A 188 -4.25 41.16 -24.10
CA ASP A 188 -5.57 40.99 -24.72
C ASP A 188 -5.49 40.17 -26.03
N LYS A 189 -4.28 39.94 -26.57
CA LYS A 189 -4.04 39.11 -27.74
C LYS A 189 -4.24 37.65 -27.41
N LYS A 190 -5.03 36.91 -28.21
CA LYS A 190 -5.27 35.47 -28.04
C LYS A 190 -3.99 34.71 -28.31
N ILE A 191 -3.77 33.62 -27.60
CA ILE A 191 -2.56 32.78 -27.73
C ILE A 191 -2.42 32.24 -29.16
N LYS A 192 -3.53 31.90 -29.85
CA LYS A 192 -3.51 31.44 -31.23
C LYS A 192 -2.99 32.48 -32.22
N ASP A 193 -3.09 33.74 -31.89
CA ASP A 193 -2.67 34.89 -32.73
C ASP A 193 -1.22 35.33 -32.47
N TYR A 194 -0.51 34.65 -31.57
CA TYR A 194 0.90 34.90 -31.30
C TYR A 194 1.75 34.56 -32.52
N SER A 195 2.80 35.37 -32.76
CA SER A 195 3.81 35.00 -33.73
C SER A 195 4.53 33.73 -33.34
N PRO A 196 5.18 33.01 -34.28
CA PRO A 196 5.99 31.84 -33.94
C PRO A 196 7.02 32.11 -32.85
N GLU A 197 7.63 33.31 -32.84
CA GLU A 197 8.62 33.77 -31.85
C GLU A 197 7.96 34.00 -30.49
N GLU A 198 6.81 34.69 -30.45
CA GLU A 198 6.03 34.92 -29.22
C GLU A 198 5.58 33.62 -28.61
N LEU A 199 5.09 32.68 -29.44
CA LEU A 199 4.63 31.36 -28.99
C LEU A 199 5.78 30.51 -28.47
N ALA A 200 6.93 30.53 -29.15
CA ALA A 200 8.12 29.81 -28.68
C ALA A 200 8.62 30.40 -27.36
N LEU A 201 8.61 31.72 -27.21
CA LEU A 201 8.97 32.38 -25.97
C LEU A 201 8.00 32.07 -24.83
N PHE A 202 6.71 32.05 -25.11
CA PHE A 202 5.66 31.72 -24.13
C PHE A 202 5.74 30.26 -23.64
N LEU A 203 5.96 29.32 -24.56
CA LEU A 203 5.91 27.89 -24.25
C LEU A 203 7.27 27.32 -23.79
N TYR A 204 8.39 27.73 -24.42
CA TYR A 204 9.65 26.98 -24.33
C TYR A 204 10.86 27.80 -23.88
N ALA A 205 10.74 29.10 -23.67
CA ALA A 205 11.90 29.92 -23.29
C ALA A 205 12.63 29.33 -22.07
N PRO A 206 13.96 29.17 -22.13
CA PRO A 206 14.77 28.82 -20.98
C PRO A 206 14.72 29.91 -19.93
N GLN A 207 15.12 29.59 -18.72
CA GLN A 207 15.19 30.53 -17.62
C GLN A 207 16.19 31.66 -17.94
N GLN A 208 15.73 32.92 -17.98
CA GLN A 208 16.54 34.07 -18.39
C GLN A 208 16.16 35.35 -17.66
N LYS A 209 17.08 36.29 -17.56
CA LYS A 209 16.81 37.66 -17.09
C LYS A 209 16.20 38.49 -18.24
N LEU A 210 15.19 39.27 -17.92
CA LEU A 210 14.67 40.22 -18.91
C LEU A 210 15.67 41.39 -19.10
N ALA A 211 15.92 41.77 -20.35
CA ALA A 211 16.82 42.86 -20.68
C ALA A 211 16.29 44.21 -20.21
N ASN A 212 14.99 44.48 -20.42
CA ASN A 212 14.30 45.70 -20.04
C ASN A 212 13.02 45.37 -19.25
N PRO A 213 13.15 44.99 -17.95
CA PRO A 213 11.99 44.59 -17.16
C PRO A 213 11.10 45.80 -16.84
N PRO A 214 9.76 45.64 -16.97
CA PRO A 214 8.80 46.66 -16.49
C PRO A 214 8.93 46.91 -14.99
N LYS A 215 8.42 48.07 -14.51
CA LYS A 215 8.48 48.42 -13.07
C LYS A 215 7.83 47.39 -12.14
N GLU A 216 6.84 46.68 -12.64
CA GLU A 216 6.10 45.66 -11.91
C GLU A 216 6.82 44.28 -11.86
N TRP A 217 7.90 44.14 -12.61
CA TRP A 217 8.70 42.91 -12.61
C TRP A 217 9.65 42.89 -11.42
N PRO A 218 9.63 41.79 -10.58
CA PRO A 218 10.53 41.71 -9.44
C PRO A 218 12.00 41.60 -9.88
N HIS A 219 12.90 42.42 -9.32
CA HIS A 219 14.32 42.48 -9.71
C HIS A 219 15.08 41.16 -9.66
N THR A 220 14.66 40.24 -8.79
CA THR A 220 15.27 38.90 -8.65
C THR A 220 14.61 37.85 -9.54
N ALA A 221 13.56 38.22 -10.27
CA ALA A 221 12.79 37.26 -11.03
C ALA A 221 13.45 36.88 -12.35
N LEU A 222 13.38 35.62 -12.69
CA LEU A 222 13.76 35.10 -14.00
C LEU A 222 12.49 34.77 -14.80
N TYR A 223 12.49 35.12 -16.08
CA TYR A 223 11.48 34.70 -17.02
C TYR A 223 11.76 33.26 -17.48
N GLU A 224 10.73 32.47 -17.71
CA GLU A 224 10.82 31.07 -18.14
C GLU A 224 9.49 30.68 -18.79
N GLY A 225 9.55 29.98 -19.92
CA GLY A 225 8.37 29.48 -20.62
C GLY A 225 7.56 28.46 -19.77
N ILE A 226 6.32 28.20 -20.18
CA ILE A 226 5.40 27.34 -19.42
C ILE A 226 5.97 25.95 -19.25
N VAL A 227 6.45 25.31 -20.32
CA VAL A 227 6.92 23.90 -20.30
C VAL A 227 8.13 23.72 -19.38
N PRO A 228 9.23 24.47 -19.50
CA PRO A 228 10.36 24.38 -18.57
C PRO A 228 9.95 24.66 -17.12
N ARG A 229 9.05 25.63 -16.91
CA ARG A 229 8.54 25.97 -15.57
C ARG A 229 7.71 24.82 -14.97
N MET A 230 6.82 24.20 -15.75
CA MET A 230 6.05 23.04 -15.31
C MET A 230 6.98 21.87 -14.92
N GLN A 231 7.97 21.58 -15.76
CA GLN A 231 8.95 20.52 -15.52
C GLN A 231 9.76 20.75 -14.25
N ARG A 232 10.29 21.96 -14.07
CA ARG A 232 11.18 22.30 -12.96
C ARG A 232 10.46 22.48 -11.62
N SER A 233 9.32 23.19 -11.60
CA SER A 233 8.72 23.68 -10.36
C SER A 233 7.39 23.04 -9.98
N ILE A 234 6.85 22.15 -10.81
CA ILE A 234 5.55 21.51 -10.56
C ILE A 234 5.63 19.99 -10.65
N LEU A 235 6.00 19.41 -11.79
CA LEU A 235 5.85 17.99 -12.07
C LEU A 235 6.51 17.06 -11.04
N HIS A 236 7.63 17.48 -10.45
CA HIS A 236 8.43 16.64 -9.54
C HIS A 236 8.48 17.19 -8.11
N THR A 237 7.57 18.13 -7.76
CA THR A 237 7.52 18.77 -6.46
C THR A 237 6.27 18.40 -5.68
N ASP A 238 6.23 18.74 -4.39
CA ASP A 238 5.05 18.55 -3.55
C ASP A 238 3.83 19.32 -4.02
N GLU A 239 4.03 20.41 -4.73
CA GLU A 239 2.95 21.15 -5.38
C GLU A 239 2.27 20.32 -6.46
N GLY A 240 3.05 19.64 -7.30
CA GLY A 240 2.50 18.69 -8.29
C GLY A 240 1.71 17.58 -7.65
N LYS A 241 2.20 17.01 -6.55
CA LYS A 241 1.47 15.97 -5.80
C LYS A 241 0.12 16.46 -5.29
N ARG A 242 0.04 17.71 -4.79
CA ARG A 242 -1.22 18.33 -4.33
C ARG A 242 -2.23 18.54 -5.47
N HIS A 243 -1.75 18.79 -6.67
CA HIS A 243 -2.55 19.06 -7.86
C HIS A 243 -2.57 17.91 -8.86
N GLN A 244 -2.33 16.67 -8.41
CA GLN A 244 -2.22 15.47 -9.27
C GLN A 244 -3.42 15.28 -10.19
N LYS A 245 -4.64 15.60 -9.72
CA LYS A 245 -5.86 15.52 -10.53
C LYS A 245 -5.78 16.39 -11.80
N TYR A 246 -5.24 17.60 -11.67
CA TYR A 246 -5.04 18.48 -12.82
C TYR A 246 -3.91 17.99 -13.71
N LEU A 247 -2.80 17.53 -13.12
CA LEU A 247 -1.67 16.98 -13.90
C LEU A 247 -2.09 15.79 -14.75
N ASN A 248 -2.88 14.89 -14.22
CA ASN A 248 -3.37 13.71 -14.95
C ASN A 248 -4.18 14.06 -16.20
N HIS A 249 -4.72 15.28 -16.29
CA HIS A 249 -5.49 15.71 -17.45
C HIS A 249 -4.59 16.01 -18.65
N PHE A 250 -3.43 16.61 -18.45
CA PHE A 250 -2.55 17.06 -19.55
C PHE A 250 -1.12 16.48 -19.52
N VAL A 251 -0.80 15.63 -18.53
CA VAL A 251 0.51 14.98 -18.42
C VAL A 251 0.39 13.51 -18.82
N THR A 252 1.17 13.12 -19.81
CA THR A 252 1.28 11.71 -20.22
C THR A 252 2.69 11.22 -19.98
N VAL A 253 2.81 10.06 -19.32
CA VAL A 253 4.09 9.39 -19.11
C VAL A 253 4.26 8.33 -20.20
N LYS A 254 5.31 8.48 -21.01
CA LYS A 254 5.64 7.56 -22.10
C LYS A 254 6.97 6.87 -21.84
N ARG A 255 7.13 5.69 -22.40
CA ARG A 255 8.42 5.01 -22.46
C ARG A 255 9.41 5.88 -23.24
N CYS A 256 10.64 6.02 -22.74
CA CYS A 256 11.65 6.84 -23.41
C CYS A 256 11.93 6.30 -24.83
N PRO A 257 11.85 7.11 -25.89
CA PRO A 257 12.03 6.64 -27.26
C PRO A 257 13.46 6.17 -27.56
N ASP A 258 14.47 6.76 -26.91
CA ASP A 258 15.87 6.44 -27.17
C ASP A 258 16.33 5.16 -26.50
N CYS A 259 16.05 5.02 -25.21
CA CYS A 259 16.48 3.83 -24.46
C CYS A 259 15.41 2.74 -24.40
N LEU A 260 14.22 2.97 -24.93
CA LEU A 260 13.10 2.02 -24.92
C LEU A 260 12.82 1.43 -23.51
N GLY A 261 12.94 2.28 -22.49
CA GLY A 261 12.72 1.89 -21.09
C GLY A 261 13.94 1.29 -20.37
N SER A 262 15.01 0.95 -21.07
CA SER A 262 16.21 0.30 -20.47
C SER A 262 16.99 1.18 -19.50
N ARG A 263 16.74 2.49 -19.48
CA ARG A 263 17.39 3.50 -18.62
C ARG A 263 18.87 3.78 -18.94
N VAL A 264 19.54 2.90 -19.69
CA VAL A 264 20.95 3.02 -20.05
C VAL A 264 21.13 3.50 -21.49
N ASN A 265 22.28 4.10 -21.79
CA ASN A 265 22.58 4.63 -23.12
C ASN A 265 22.93 3.50 -24.12
N GLU A 266 23.07 3.87 -25.40
CA GLU A 266 23.35 2.93 -26.49
C GLU A 266 24.70 2.22 -26.34
N ARG A 267 25.73 2.93 -25.86
CA ARG A 267 27.07 2.36 -25.62
C ARG A 267 26.98 1.18 -24.62
N VAL A 268 26.24 1.33 -23.54
CA VAL A 268 26.03 0.26 -22.55
C VAL A 268 25.24 -0.89 -23.16
N ARG A 269 24.22 -0.60 -23.95
CA ARG A 269 23.40 -1.62 -24.63
C ARG A 269 24.15 -2.39 -25.70
N SER A 270 25.21 -1.82 -26.29
CA SER A 270 26.05 -2.52 -27.27
C SER A 270 26.89 -3.64 -26.65
N CYS A 271 27.17 -3.56 -25.34
CA CYS A 271 27.91 -4.61 -24.60
C CYS A 271 27.00 -5.81 -24.33
N LYS A 272 27.36 -6.99 -24.81
CA LYS A 272 26.53 -8.20 -24.74
C LYS A 272 27.26 -9.40 -24.19
N ILE A 273 26.55 -10.30 -23.55
CA ILE A 273 26.95 -11.66 -23.22
C ILE A 273 25.91 -12.59 -23.90
N ASN A 274 26.33 -13.58 -24.67
CA ASN A 274 25.46 -14.50 -25.40
C ASN A 274 24.32 -13.76 -26.13
N GLN A 275 24.65 -12.71 -26.88
CA GLN A 275 23.74 -11.85 -27.66
C GLN A 275 22.77 -10.99 -26.84
N LYS A 276 22.77 -11.05 -25.51
CA LYS A 276 21.90 -10.26 -24.61
C LYS A 276 22.69 -9.14 -23.94
N SER A 277 22.13 -7.94 -23.92
CA SER A 277 22.67 -6.80 -23.19
C SER A 277 22.23 -6.83 -21.72
N ILE A 278 22.80 -5.95 -20.89
CA ILE A 278 22.33 -5.78 -19.51
C ILE A 278 20.88 -5.30 -19.46
N ALA A 279 20.43 -4.53 -20.45
CA ALA A 279 19.05 -4.08 -20.56
C ALA A 279 18.11 -5.27 -20.77
N ASP A 280 18.45 -6.18 -21.70
CA ASP A 280 17.67 -7.40 -21.94
C ASP A 280 17.63 -8.26 -20.66
N ALA A 281 18.76 -8.43 -19.98
CA ALA A 281 18.85 -9.21 -18.74
C ALA A 281 18.00 -8.62 -17.59
N VAL A 282 17.91 -7.30 -17.50
CA VAL A 282 17.09 -6.61 -16.47
C VAL A 282 15.59 -6.75 -16.74
N ASP A 283 15.18 -6.86 -17.99
CA ASP A 283 13.78 -7.02 -18.41
C ASP A 283 13.32 -8.49 -18.45
N MET A 284 14.22 -9.48 -18.33
CA MET A 284 13.86 -10.89 -18.23
C MET A 284 13.08 -11.19 -16.93
N PRO A 285 12.08 -12.08 -16.96
CA PRO A 285 11.57 -12.72 -15.76
C PRO A 285 12.71 -13.40 -14.98
N LEU A 286 12.61 -13.43 -13.62
CA LEU A 286 13.71 -13.94 -12.78
C LEU A 286 14.10 -15.39 -13.11
N THR A 287 13.14 -16.23 -13.53
CA THR A 287 13.43 -17.62 -13.97
C THR A 287 14.25 -17.69 -15.25
N GLU A 288 13.92 -16.84 -16.23
CA GLU A 288 14.68 -16.75 -17.48
C GLU A 288 16.07 -16.20 -17.21
N LEU A 289 16.18 -15.13 -16.42
CA LEU A 289 17.44 -14.54 -16.02
C LEU A 289 18.34 -15.55 -15.29
N HIS A 290 17.77 -16.33 -14.36
CA HIS A 290 18.49 -17.38 -13.65
C HIS A 290 19.05 -18.43 -14.63
N SER A 291 18.22 -18.91 -15.57
CA SER A 291 18.64 -19.87 -16.59
C SER A 291 19.71 -19.29 -17.52
N PHE A 292 19.56 -18.03 -17.92
CA PHE A 292 20.53 -17.31 -18.73
C PHE A 292 21.90 -17.22 -18.03
N ILE A 293 21.95 -16.78 -16.76
CA ILE A 293 23.20 -16.68 -16.00
C ILE A 293 23.81 -18.05 -15.77
N ARG A 294 23.00 -19.08 -15.47
CA ARG A 294 23.49 -20.45 -15.25
C ARG A 294 24.12 -21.09 -16.50
N SER A 295 23.64 -20.71 -17.68
CA SER A 295 24.15 -21.21 -18.97
C SER A 295 25.49 -20.60 -19.39
N MET A 296 25.98 -19.57 -18.69
CA MET A 296 27.25 -18.91 -19.04
C MET A 296 28.46 -19.71 -18.54
N ASP A 297 29.45 -19.87 -19.39
CA ASP A 297 30.79 -20.34 -18.94
C ASP A 297 31.61 -19.16 -18.45
N LEU A 298 31.68 -18.98 -17.15
CA LEU A 298 32.31 -17.84 -16.47
C LEU A 298 33.36 -18.29 -15.46
N SER A 299 34.27 -19.21 -15.89
CA SER A 299 35.30 -19.80 -15.03
C SER A 299 36.14 -18.77 -14.27
N LEU A 300 36.44 -17.60 -14.89
CA LEU A 300 37.24 -16.53 -14.28
C LEU A 300 36.49 -15.69 -13.23
N ILE A 301 35.14 -15.71 -13.24
CA ILE A 301 34.28 -14.92 -12.34
C ILE A 301 33.17 -15.76 -11.71
N LYS A 302 33.48 -17.04 -11.48
CA LYS A 302 32.51 -18.02 -10.94
C LYS A 302 31.86 -17.57 -9.64
N ASN A 303 32.59 -16.94 -8.74
CA ASN A 303 32.04 -16.44 -7.46
C ASN A 303 30.95 -15.41 -7.66
N ILE A 304 31.03 -14.55 -8.70
CA ILE A 304 30.00 -13.54 -9.01
C ILE A 304 28.76 -14.24 -9.55
N GLN A 305 28.96 -15.24 -10.41
CA GLN A 305 27.87 -16.05 -10.97
C GLN A 305 27.11 -16.80 -9.87
N GLU A 306 27.82 -17.48 -8.96
CA GLU A 306 27.24 -18.22 -7.85
C GLU A 306 26.42 -17.31 -6.92
N GLU A 307 26.98 -16.13 -6.56
CA GLU A 307 26.29 -15.16 -5.71
C GLU A 307 25.01 -14.62 -6.38
N LEU A 308 25.05 -14.36 -7.70
CA LEU A 308 23.87 -13.96 -8.47
C LEU A 308 22.79 -15.05 -8.47
N LEU A 309 23.17 -16.30 -8.71
CA LEU A 309 22.25 -17.43 -8.73
C LEU A 309 21.56 -17.62 -7.37
N VAL A 310 22.33 -17.57 -6.28
CA VAL A 310 21.78 -17.69 -4.91
C VAL A 310 20.74 -16.60 -4.61
N ARG A 311 21.02 -15.35 -5.00
CA ARG A 311 20.08 -14.23 -4.78
C ARG A 311 18.83 -14.34 -5.64
N LEU A 312 18.97 -14.76 -6.90
CA LEU A 312 17.83 -15.01 -7.80
C LEU A 312 16.98 -16.18 -7.31
N GLU A 313 17.60 -17.28 -6.87
CA GLU A 313 16.92 -18.42 -6.30
C GLU A 313 16.09 -18.05 -5.05
N ALA A 314 16.61 -17.16 -4.19
CA ALA A 314 15.83 -16.67 -3.05
C ALA A 314 14.54 -15.99 -3.46
N LEU A 315 14.56 -15.14 -4.49
CA LEU A 315 13.37 -14.47 -5.01
C LEU A 315 12.42 -15.46 -5.71
N ILE A 316 12.95 -16.40 -6.47
CA ILE A 316 12.15 -17.42 -7.17
C ILE A 316 11.46 -18.34 -6.16
N ASN A 317 12.19 -18.80 -5.14
CA ASN A 317 11.69 -19.73 -4.12
C ASN A 317 10.57 -19.12 -3.26
N ILE A 318 10.52 -17.79 -3.13
CA ILE A 318 9.46 -17.10 -2.40
C ILE A 318 8.25 -16.73 -3.28
N GLY A 319 8.23 -17.23 -4.54
CA GLY A 319 7.09 -17.05 -5.45
C GLY A 319 7.10 -15.76 -6.25
N LEU A 320 8.29 -15.17 -6.48
CA LEU A 320 8.45 -13.93 -7.27
C LEU A 320 9.09 -14.18 -8.64
N SER A 321 8.98 -15.40 -9.16
CA SER A 321 9.58 -15.86 -10.42
C SER A 321 9.25 -14.99 -11.64
N TYR A 322 8.06 -14.40 -11.64
CA TYR A 322 7.52 -13.56 -12.71
C TYR A 322 8.03 -12.12 -12.72
N LEU A 323 8.63 -11.65 -11.62
CA LEU A 323 9.16 -10.29 -11.55
C LEU A 323 10.38 -10.12 -12.44
N THR A 324 10.62 -8.87 -12.87
CA THR A 324 11.84 -8.46 -13.55
C THR A 324 12.67 -7.56 -12.65
N LEU A 325 13.98 -7.54 -12.82
CA LEU A 325 14.87 -6.65 -12.05
C LEU A 325 14.63 -5.17 -12.33
N GLY A 326 14.11 -4.84 -13.52
CA GLY A 326 13.78 -3.48 -13.95
C GLY A 326 12.52 -2.91 -13.34
N ARG A 327 11.66 -3.73 -12.74
CA ARG A 327 10.39 -3.29 -12.16
C ARG A 327 10.61 -2.27 -11.04
N ALA A 328 9.97 -1.12 -11.14
CA ALA A 328 10.08 -0.04 -10.17
C ALA A 328 9.45 -0.47 -8.82
N THR A 329 10.12 -0.19 -7.71
CA THR A 329 9.65 -0.60 -6.36
C THR A 329 8.32 0.06 -5.98
N GLU A 330 8.02 1.24 -6.50
CA GLU A 330 6.74 1.95 -6.29
C GLU A 330 5.52 1.24 -6.89
N THR A 331 5.74 0.34 -7.86
CA THR A 331 4.69 -0.42 -8.56
C THR A 331 4.40 -1.78 -7.91
N LEU A 332 5.17 -2.15 -6.90
CA LEU A 332 4.98 -3.41 -6.18
C LEU A 332 3.73 -3.36 -5.29
N SER A 333 3.02 -4.48 -5.22
CA SER A 333 2.00 -4.67 -4.19
C SER A 333 2.65 -4.78 -2.79
N GLY A 334 1.87 -4.62 -1.71
CA GLY A 334 2.36 -4.77 -0.33
C GLY A 334 2.99 -6.14 -0.11
N GLY A 335 2.34 -7.21 -0.54
CA GLY A 335 2.84 -8.58 -0.43
C GLY A 335 4.10 -8.83 -1.27
N GLU A 336 4.21 -8.29 -2.51
CA GLU A 336 5.44 -8.39 -3.31
C GLU A 336 6.61 -7.68 -2.61
N ALA A 337 6.38 -6.49 -2.08
CA ALA A 337 7.39 -5.72 -1.35
C ALA A 337 7.88 -6.47 -0.10
N GLN A 338 6.97 -7.06 0.66
CA GLN A 338 7.30 -7.85 1.85
C GLN A 338 8.09 -9.11 1.49
N ARG A 339 7.68 -9.86 0.45
CA ARG A 339 8.39 -11.04 -0.02
C ARG A 339 9.81 -10.72 -0.49
N ILE A 340 10.02 -9.59 -1.19
CA ILE A 340 11.35 -9.14 -1.56
C ILE A 340 12.21 -8.85 -0.31
N LYS A 341 11.61 -8.23 0.73
CA LYS A 341 12.30 -8.02 2.02
C LYS A 341 12.70 -9.37 2.67
N ILE A 342 11.79 -10.34 2.71
CA ILE A 342 12.08 -11.68 3.24
C ILE A 342 13.22 -12.34 2.44
N ALA A 343 13.13 -12.37 1.11
CA ALA A 343 14.17 -12.96 0.25
C ALA A 343 15.56 -12.36 0.48
N LYS A 344 15.63 -11.05 0.76
CA LYS A 344 16.89 -10.37 1.08
C LYS A 344 17.53 -10.94 2.35
N TYR A 345 16.75 -11.28 3.36
CA TYR A 345 17.26 -11.76 4.65
C TYR A 345 17.43 -13.28 4.74
N VAL A 346 16.68 -14.06 3.95
CA VAL A 346 16.79 -15.54 3.95
C VAL A 346 18.23 -15.99 3.67
N ASN A 347 18.96 -15.27 2.82
CA ASN A 347 20.36 -15.57 2.49
C ASN A 347 21.38 -14.81 3.37
N SER A 348 20.92 -14.03 4.35
CA SER A 348 21.83 -13.33 5.27
C SER A 348 22.63 -14.34 6.11
N ALA A 349 23.90 -14.04 6.33
CA ALA A 349 24.77 -14.80 7.25
C ALA A 349 24.54 -14.43 8.73
N LEU A 350 23.65 -13.47 9.01
CA LEU A 350 23.33 -13.05 10.38
C LEU A 350 22.59 -14.17 11.12
N ASN A 351 22.97 -14.38 12.34
CA ASN A 351 22.34 -15.28 13.29
C ASN A 351 22.09 -14.58 14.63
N ASP A 352 21.29 -15.18 15.49
CA ASP A 352 20.88 -14.63 16.77
C ASP A 352 20.12 -13.29 16.66
N ILE A 353 19.48 -13.07 15.53
CA ILE A 353 18.62 -11.91 15.22
C ILE A 353 17.16 -12.29 15.46
N MET A 354 16.34 -11.30 15.84
CA MET A 354 14.89 -11.44 15.90
C MET A 354 14.25 -10.85 14.64
N TYR A 355 13.62 -11.71 13.81
CA TYR A 355 12.83 -11.27 12.67
C TYR A 355 11.38 -11.13 13.07
N ILE A 356 10.81 -9.94 12.91
CA ILE A 356 9.41 -9.64 13.20
C ILE A 356 8.68 -9.41 11.89
N LEU A 357 7.63 -10.18 11.61
CA LEU A 357 6.87 -10.08 10.37
C LEU A 357 5.39 -9.77 10.66
N ASP A 358 4.82 -8.91 9.82
CA ASP A 358 3.41 -8.50 9.87
C ASP A 358 2.64 -9.21 8.77
N GLU A 359 1.79 -10.15 9.13
CA GLU A 359 0.90 -10.90 8.25
C GLU A 359 1.57 -11.35 6.93
N PRO A 360 2.65 -12.16 6.98
CA PRO A 360 3.37 -12.53 5.77
C PRO A 360 2.57 -13.39 4.78
N SER A 361 1.42 -13.92 5.18
CA SER A 361 0.49 -14.68 4.32
C SER A 361 -0.55 -13.79 3.61
N ALA A 362 -0.64 -12.51 3.94
CA ALA A 362 -1.68 -11.62 3.42
C ALA A 362 -1.70 -11.56 1.88
N GLY A 363 -2.89 -11.69 1.29
CA GLY A 363 -3.08 -11.67 -0.17
C GLY A 363 -2.43 -12.84 -0.93
N LEU A 364 -2.10 -13.95 -0.24
CA LEU A 364 -1.42 -15.09 -0.84
C LEU A 364 -2.31 -16.31 -0.99
N HIS A 365 -2.18 -16.96 -2.13
CA HIS A 365 -2.73 -18.30 -2.36
C HIS A 365 -2.03 -19.32 -1.44
N PRO A 366 -2.72 -20.37 -0.93
CA PRO A 366 -2.12 -21.41 -0.06
C PRO A 366 -0.82 -22.01 -0.58
N LYS A 367 -0.70 -22.24 -1.88
CA LYS A 367 0.55 -22.68 -2.52
C LYS A 367 1.73 -21.73 -2.31
N ASP A 368 1.46 -20.41 -2.30
CA ASP A 368 2.51 -19.41 -2.07
C ASP A 368 2.84 -19.29 -0.58
N ILE A 369 1.86 -19.57 0.31
CA ILE A 369 2.07 -19.60 1.76
C ILE A 369 3.06 -20.71 2.13
N GLU A 370 3.01 -21.90 1.50
CA GLU A 370 3.99 -22.96 1.70
C GLU A 370 5.44 -22.52 1.38
N ARG A 371 5.60 -21.65 0.38
CA ARG A 371 6.90 -21.09 0.03
C ARG A 371 7.41 -20.12 1.11
N ILE A 372 6.51 -19.26 1.62
CA ILE A 372 6.81 -18.36 2.74
C ILE A 372 7.19 -19.15 3.98
N SER A 373 6.41 -20.16 4.34
CA SER A 373 6.66 -21.00 5.49
C SER A 373 8.06 -21.62 5.43
N ARG A 374 8.43 -22.22 4.29
CA ARG A 374 9.79 -22.75 4.10
C ARG A 374 10.88 -21.68 4.30
N ALA A 375 10.65 -20.46 3.82
CA ALA A 375 11.58 -19.35 4.01
C ALA A 375 11.73 -18.96 5.49
N LEU A 376 10.63 -18.91 6.23
CA LEU A 376 10.62 -18.60 7.67
C LEU A 376 11.30 -19.70 8.50
N LEU A 377 11.04 -20.96 8.18
CA LEU A 377 11.72 -22.11 8.82
C LEU A 377 13.24 -22.07 8.53
N ASN A 378 13.65 -21.67 7.33
CA ASN A 378 15.07 -21.50 7.01
C ASN A 378 15.72 -20.38 7.85
N LEU A 379 15.04 -19.27 8.07
CA LEU A 379 15.51 -18.21 8.97
C LEU A 379 15.67 -18.72 10.40
N LYS A 380 14.67 -19.44 10.91
CA LYS A 380 14.72 -20.07 12.25
C LYS A 380 15.89 -21.07 12.35
N ASN A 381 16.03 -21.97 11.39
CA ASN A 381 17.06 -23.02 11.41
C ASN A 381 18.51 -22.46 11.36
N LYS A 382 18.69 -21.21 10.94
CA LYS A 382 19.96 -20.48 11.06
C LYS A 382 20.24 -19.96 12.49
N GLY A 383 19.40 -20.28 13.47
CA GLY A 383 19.56 -19.86 14.86
C GLY A 383 18.94 -18.48 15.15
N ASN A 384 17.99 -18.02 14.35
CA ASN A 384 17.26 -16.78 14.58
C ASN A 384 15.93 -17.01 15.29
N THR A 385 15.47 -15.98 15.97
CA THR A 385 14.12 -15.90 16.54
C THR A 385 13.18 -15.32 15.49
N VAL A 386 12.05 -15.95 15.22
CA VAL A 386 11.07 -15.47 14.24
C VAL A 386 9.74 -15.23 14.95
N VAL A 387 9.23 -14.02 14.90
CA VAL A 387 7.95 -13.61 15.52
C VAL A 387 7.02 -13.12 14.43
N LEU A 388 5.87 -13.77 14.28
CA LEU A 388 4.84 -13.42 13.30
C LEU A 388 3.62 -12.85 14.00
N VAL A 389 3.06 -11.77 13.49
CA VAL A 389 1.65 -11.44 13.70
C VAL A 389 0.88 -12.13 12.57
N GLU A 390 0.02 -13.07 12.87
CA GLU A 390 -0.59 -13.93 11.85
C GLU A 390 -1.96 -14.49 12.25
N HIS A 391 -2.79 -14.74 11.19
CA HIS A 391 -4.12 -15.33 11.31
C HIS A 391 -4.30 -16.59 10.45
N ASN A 392 -3.35 -16.85 9.54
CA ASN A 392 -3.44 -17.94 8.61
C ASN A 392 -3.27 -19.31 9.31
N PRO A 393 -4.23 -20.26 9.14
CA PRO A 393 -4.18 -21.57 9.78
C PRO A 393 -2.92 -22.39 9.47
N GLN A 394 -2.38 -22.25 8.26
CA GLN A 394 -1.19 -22.96 7.81
C GLN A 394 0.06 -22.53 8.60
N LEU A 395 0.27 -21.22 8.75
CA LEU A 395 1.41 -20.68 9.50
C LEU A 395 1.27 -20.85 11.01
N ILE A 396 0.03 -20.77 11.54
CA ILE A 396 -0.24 -21.06 12.96
C ILE A 396 0.09 -22.53 13.29
N ARG A 397 -0.21 -23.47 12.40
CA ARG A 397 0.09 -24.89 12.58
C ARG A 397 1.60 -25.19 12.64
N GLU A 398 2.40 -24.42 11.91
CA GLU A 398 3.85 -24.62 11.85
C GLU A 398 4.62 -23.88 12.95
N ALA A 399 3.92 -23.13 13.81
CA ALA A 399 4.54 -22.41 14.92
C ALA A 399 5.02 -23.38 16.00
N ASP A 400 6.23 -23.13 16.51
CA ASP A 400 6.75 -23.81 17.70
C ASP A 400 6.05 -23.29 18.96
N PHE A 401 5.66 -22.01 18.95
CA PHE A 401 5.05 -21.33 20.08
C PHE A 401 3.97 -20.36 19.62
N ILE A 402 2.85 -20.28 20.34
CA ILE A 402 1.70 -19.43 20.02
C ILE A 402 1.36 -18.55 21.21
N ILE A 403 1.09 -17.27 20.91
CA ILE A 403 0.54 -16.31 21.87
C ILE A 403 -0.77 -15.80 21.29
N ASP A 404 -1.88 -16.07 21.98
CA ASP A 404 -3.22 -15.60 21.59
C ASP A 404 -3.63 -14.41 22.44
N ILE A 405 -3.91 -13.25 21.82
CA ILE A 405 -4.28 -12.01 22.46
C ILE A 405 -5.74 -11.69 22.19
N GLY A 406 -6.48 -11.45 23.26
CA GLY A 406 -7.91 -11.22 23.17
C GLY A 406 -8.54 -10.76 24.49
N PRO A 407 -9.77 -11.22 24.79
CA PRO A 407 -10.65 -12.04 23.92
C PRO A 407 -11.29 -11.24 22.77
N PHE A 408 -11.40 -9.90 22.90
CA PHE A 408 -12.08 -9.03 21.93
C PHE A 408 -11.17 -7.91 21.43
N ALA A 409 -11.72 -7.00 20.63
CA ALA A 409 -11.02 -5.83 20.11
C ALA A 409 -11.09 -4.62 21.06
N GLY A 410 -10.19 -3.65 20.88
CA GLY A 410 -10.20 -2.36 21.56
C GLY A 410 -10.07 -2.48 23.07
N GLU A 411 -10.92 -1.79 23.83
CA GLU A 411 -10.87 -1.75 25.30
C GLU A 411 -11.13 -3.10 25.98
N ASN A 412 -11.83 -3.99 25.31
CA ASN A 412 -12.14 -5.35 25.79
C ASN A 412 -11.09 -6.39 25.39
N GLY A 413 -10.03 -5.98 24.69
CA GLY A 413 -8.89 -6.78 24.32
C GLY A 413 -7.70 -6.59 25.23
N GLY A 414 -6.51 -6.88 24.73
CA GLY A 414 -5.24 -6.61 25.39
C GLY A 414 -4.83 -7.59 26.49
N HIS A 415 -5.49 -8.76 26.59
CA HIS A 415 -5.11 -9.82 27.51
C HIS A 415 -4.46 -10.99 26.79
N VAL A 416 -3.49 -11.64 27.39
CA VAL A 416 -2.97 -12.94 26.90
C VAL A 416 -3.99 -14.01 27.27
N GLN A 417 -4.64 -14.59 26.27
CA GLN A 417 -5.61 -15.67 26.43
C GLN A 417 -4.92 -17.02 26.53
N PHE A 418 -3.84 -17.18 25.78
CA PHE A 418 -3.03 -18.39 25.74
C PHE A 418 -1.58 -18.07 25.41
N SER A 419 -0.66 -18.88 25.92
CA SER A 419 0.77 -18.86 25.59
C SER A 419 1.32 -20.28 25.74
N GLY A 420 1.81 -20.89 24.64
CA GLY A 420 2.29 -22.27 24.66
C GLY A 420 2.49 -22.89 23.28
N THR A 421 2.62 -24.21 23.21
CA THR A 421 2.78 -24.97 21.97
C THR A 421 1.47 -25.08 21.19
N TYR A 422 1.54 -25.45 19.90
CA TYR A 422 0.37 -25.61 19.04
C TYR A 422 -0.66 -26.65 19.58
N ASP A 423 -0.19 -27.82 20.06
CA ASP A 423 -1.10 -28.83 20.59
C ASP A 423 -1.83 -28.37 21.86
N ALA A 424 -1.12 -27.68 22.75
CA ALA A 424 -1.72 -27.09 23.93
C ALA A 424 -2.69 -25.95 23.56
N PHE A 425 -2.40 -25.22 22.48
CA PHE A 425 -3.27 -24.16 21.97
C PHE A 425 -4.61 -24.71 21.47
N LEU A 426 -4.61 -25.79 20.72
CA LEU A 426 -5.86 -26.44 20.27
C LEU A 426 -6.73 -26.88 21.46
N ALA A 427 -6.12 -27.31 22.58
CA ALA A 427 -6.84 -27.70 23.79
C ALA A 427 -7.33 -26.49 24.64
N SER A 428 -6.89 -25.26 24.36
CA SER A 428 -7.11 -24.08 25.22
C SER A 428 -8.54 -23.51 25.17
N LYS A 429 -9.33 -23.85 24.16
CA LYS A 429 -10.69 -23.36 23.94
C LYS A 429 -10.80 -21.82 23.81
N THR A 430 -9.74 -21.15 23.36
CA THR A 430 -9.82 -19.73 23.00
C THR A 430 -10.67 -19.57 21.72
N LEU A 431 -11.15 -18.35 21.45
CA LEU A 431 -11.94 -18.07 20.22
C LEU A 431 -11.17 -18.47 18.96
N THR A 432 -9.85 -18.20 18.92
CA THR A 432 -9.00 -18.55 17.79
C THR A 432 -8.84 -20.07 17.65
N SER A 433 -8.60 -20.79 18.76
CA SER A 433 -8.43 -22.24 18.72
C SER A 433 -9.70 -22.97 18.30
N GLN A 434 -10.87 -22.50 18.71
CA GLN A 434 -12.17 -23.04 18.29
C GLN A 434 -12.39 -22.81 16.79
N ALA A 435 -12.16 -21.60 16.29
CA ALA A 435 -12.31 -21.28 14.87
C ALA A 435 -11.38 -22.11 13.97
N LEU A 436 -10.19 -22.46 14.44
CA LEU A 436 -9.25 -23.33 13.72
C LEU A 436 -9.74 -24.81 13.65
N GLN A 437 -10.47 -25.26 14.66
CA GLN A 437 -10.98 -26.64 14.73
C GLN A 437 -12.31 -26.81 14.00
N GLU A 438 -13.02 -25.72 13.74
CA GLU A 438 -14.33 -25.71 13.07
C GLU A 438 -14.25 -24.98 11.71
N PRO A 439 -13.53 -25.53 10.71
CA PRO A 439 -13.44 -24.91 9.39
C PRO A 439 -14.82 -24.86 8.72
N LEU A 440 -15.08 -23.82 7.95
CA LEU A 440 -16.33 -23.68 7.21
C LEU A 440 -16.52 -24.84 6.22
N PRO A 441 -17.73 -25.42 6.13
CA PRO A 441 -18.05 -26.43 5.15
C PRO A 441 -18.04 -25.86 3.73
N LEU A 442 -17.89 -26.73 2.75
CA LEU A 442 -18.05 -26.38 1.35
C LEU A 442 -19.52 -26.01 1.08
N ASN A 443 -19.75 -24.95 0.28
CA ASN A 443 -21.11 -24.59 -0.16
C ASN A 443 -21.67 -25.69 -1.08
N ASP A 444 -22.60 -26.48 -0.56
CA ASP A 444 -23.30 -27.57 -1.26
C ASP A 444 -24.61 -27.11 -1.92
N GLN A 445 -25.07 -25.90 -1.63
CA GLN A 445 -26.31 -25.32 -2.15
C GLN A 445 -26.07 -23.94 -2.80
N PRO A 446 -25.22 -23.87 -3.83
CA PRO A 446 -24.95 -22.59 -4.49
C PRO A 446 -26.19 -21.99 -5.14
N ARG A 447 -26.33 -20.68 -5.10
CA ARG A 447 -27.42 -19.95 -5.75
C ARG A 447 -27.42 -20.19 -7.26
N LYS A 448 -28.59 -20.27 -7.86
CA LYS A 448 -28.73 -20.46 -9.30
C LYS A 448 -28.35 -19.18 -10.05
N VAL A 449 -27.42 -19.29 -10.97
CA VAL A 449 -27.03 -18.22 -11.90
C VAL A 449 -28.21 -17.93 -12.85
N ARG A 450 -28.62 -16.67 -12.92
CA ARG A 450 -29.70 -16.21 -13.82
C ARG A 450 -29.24 -15.29 -14.92
N LYS A 451 -28.13 -14.58 -14.67
CA LYS A 451 -27.52 -13.62 -15.60
C LYS A 451 -26.02 -13.74 -15.48
N SER A 452 -25.31 -13.44 -16.54
CA SER A 452 -23.84 -13.34 -16.53
C SER A 452 -23.38 -12.12 -17.35
N LEU A 453 -22.21 -11.64 -17.01
CA LEU A 453 -21.44 -10.67 -17.79
C LEU A 453 -20.41 -11.46 -18.59
N THR A 454 -20.42 -11.34 -19.91
CA THR A 454 -19.49 -12.06 -20.78
C THR A 454 -18.27 -11.20 -21.07
N ILE A 455 -17.09 -11.71 -20.74
CA ILE A 455 -15.80 -11.16 -21.14
C ILE A 455 -15.29 -12.02 -22.29
N GLU A 456 -14.94 -11.40 -23.42
CA GLU A 456 -14.48 -12.07 -24.61
C GLU A 456 -13.09 -11.58 -25.00
N HIS A 457 -12.19 -12.51 -25.31
CA HIS A 457 -10.87 -12.22 -25.87
C HIS A 457 -10.03 -11.21 -25.08
N ALA A 458 -10.13 -11.23 -23.73
CA ALA A 458 -9.38 -10.33 -22.86
C ALA A 458 -7.86 -10.56 -23.00
N THR A 459 -7.11 -9.48 -23.26
CA THR A 459 -5.66 -9.49 -23.46
C THR A 459 -4.95 -8.44 -22.61
N LEU A 460 -5.62 -7.89 -21.62
CA LEU A 460 -5.04 -6.86 -20.76
C LEU A 460 -3.88 -7.45 -19.94
N HIS A 461 -2.72 -6.81 -20.00
CA HIS A 461 -1.47 -7.21 -19.34
C HIS A 461 -1.06 -8.65 -19.69
N ASN A 462 -1.20 -9.58 -18.77
CA ASN A 462 -0.82 -10.98 -18.92
C ASN A 462 -1.99 -11.93 -19.23
N LEU A 463 -3.20 -11.41 -19.48
CA LEU A 463 -4.32 -12.25 -19.88
C LEU A 463 -4.07 -12.81 -21.28
N ASN A 464 -4.23 -14.10 -21.44
CA ASN A 464 -3.94 -14.81 -22.70
C ASN A 464 -5.22 -15.12 -23.46
N ASN A 465 -5.76 -14.12 -24.17
CA ASN A 465 -6.98 -14.25 -24.99
C ASN A 465 -8.12 -14.95 -24.21
N LEU A 466 -8.34 -14.48 -22.97
CA LEU A 466 -9.22 -15.12 -22.00
C LEU A 466 -10.68 -14.77 -22.30
N SER A 467 -11.53 -15.81 -22.38
CA SER A 467 -12.98 -15.64 -22.44
C SER A 467 -13.63 -16.34 -21.25
N VAL A 468 -14.51 -15.62 -20.53
CA VAL A 468 -15.17 -16.15 -19.33
C VAL A 468 -16.52 -15.49 -19.10
N GLU A 469 -17.47 -16.26 -18.61
CA GLU A 469 -18.74 -15.76 -18.10
C GLU A 469 -18.63 -15.49 -16.58
N VAL A 470 -18.98 -14.29 -16.18
CA VAL A 470 -18.98 -13.85 -14.78
C VAL A 470 -20.43 -13.78 -14.30
N PRO A 471 -20.89 -14.69 -13.44
CA PRO A 471 -22.25 -14.70 -12.94
C PRO A 471 -22.63 -13.48 -12.14
N LEU A 472 -23.87 -13.02 -12.30
CA LEU A 472 -24.46 -11.90 -11.59
C LEU A 472 -25.59 -12.35 -10.65
N GLY A 473 -25.80 -11.61 -9.55
CA GLY A 473 -26.81 -11.92 -8.52
C GLY A 473 -26.40 -13.08 -7.61
N VAL A 474 -25.13 -13.40 -7.57
CA VAL A 474 -24.53 -14.47 -6.75
C VAL A 474 -23.20 -13.98 -6.17
N LEU A 475 -22.61 -14.78 -5.26
CA LEU A 475 -21.26 -14.58 -4.74
C LEU A 475 -20.25 -15.30 -5.66
N THR A 476 -19.58 -14.55 -6.51
CA THR A 476 -18.51 -15.03 -7.40
C THR A 476 -17.14 -14.75 -6.78
N VAL A 477 -16.26 -15.74 -6.72
CA VAL A 477 -14.88 -15.56 -6.26
C VAL A 477 -13.90 -15.85 -7.39
N ILE A 478 -13.03 -14.88 -7.67
CA ILE A 478 -11.90 -15.00 -8.61
C ILE A 478 -10.66 -15.37 -7.78
N CYS A 479 -10.12 -16.57 -7.96
CA CYS A 479 -8.97 -17.07 -7.22
C CYS A 479 -7.81 -17.47 -8.14
N GLY A 480 -6.67 -17.85 -7.56
CA GLY A 480 -5.45 -18.25 -8.27
C GLY A 480 -4.19 -17.67 -7.66
N VAL A 481 -3.03 -18.16 -8.07
CA VAL A 481 -1.72 -17.77 -7.52
C VAL A 481 -1.40 -16.29 -7.75
N ALA A 482 -0.39 -15.77 -7.04
CA ALA A 482 0.06 -14.38 -7.20
C ALA A 482 0.55 -14.13 -8.64
N GLY A 483 0.13 -12.99 -9.22
CA GLY A 483 0.48 -12.61 -10.60
C GLY A 483 -0.25 -13.39 -11.70
N SER A 484 -1.26 -14.22 -11.38
CA SER A 484 -2.03 -15.01 -12.37
C SER A 484 -2.98 -14.19 -13.27
N GLY A 485 -3.10 -12.87 -13.06
CA GLY A 485 -3.95 -12.01 -13.90
C GLY A 485 -5.30 -11.64 -13.28
N LYS A 486 -5.58 -11.96 -12.00
CA LYS A 486 -6.84 -11.64 -11.32
C LYS A 486 -7.22 -10.16 -11.40
N SER A 487 -6.28 -9.27 -11.07
CA SER A 487 -6.54 -7.82 -11.14
C SER A 487 -6.74 -7.31 -12.56
N SER A 488 -6.10 -7.95 -13.56
CA SER A 488 -6.33 -7.64 -14.97
C SER A 488 -7.74 -8.05 -15.40
N LEU A 489 -8.21 -9.22 -14.97
CA LEU A 489 -9.59 -9.66 -15.23
C LEU A 489 -10.60 -8.76 -14.50
N ALA A 490 -10.31 -8.33 -13.29
CA ALA A 490 -11.16 -7.39 -12.56
C ALA A 490 -11.31 -6.05 -13.29
N GLU A 491 -10.24 -5.54 -13.88
CA GLU A 491 -10.28 -4.31 -14.68
C GLU A 491 -11.12 -4.49 -15.95
N GLU A 492 -11.00 -5.61 -16.65
CA GLU A 492 -11.85 -5.95 -17.81
C GLU A 492 -13.34 -6.03 -17.42
N ILE A 493 -13.65 -6.68 -16.27
CA ILE A 493 -15.01 -6.74 -15.74
C ILE A 493 -15.53 -5.33 -15.44
N TYR A 494 -14.71 -4.48 -14.82
CA TYR A 494 -15.08 -3.11 -14.49
C TYR A 494 -15.40 -2.29 -15.73
N GLN A 495 -14.53 -2.33 -16.75
CA GLN A 495 -14.71 -1.62 -18.00
C GLN A 495 -15.94 -2.12 -18.78
N LYS A 496 -16.14 -3.43 -18.83
CA LYS A 496 -17.29 -4.05 -19.49
C LYS A 496 -18.62 -3.66 -18.82
N ALA A 497 -18.68 -3.72 -17.49
CA ALA A 497 -19.88 -3.33 -16.75
C ALA A 497 -20.22 -1.85 -16.97
N GLN A 498 -19.23 -0.96 -17.01
CA GLN A 498 -19.43 0.45 -17.34
C GLN A 498 -19.93 0.64 -18.78
N ALA A 499 -19.36 -0.09 -19.76
CA ALA A 499 -19.80 -0.02 -21.15
C ALA A 499 -21.26 -0.49 -21.32
N ASP A 500 -21.69 -1.47 -20.52
CA ASP A 500 -23.04 -1.99 -20.49
C ASP A 500 -24.00 -1.15 -19.61
N ASN A 501 -23.55 0.03 -19.12
CA ASN A 501 -24.27 0.95 -18.21
C ASN A 501 -24.81 0.26 -16.94
N GLN A 502 -24.07 -0.69 -16.41
CA GLN A 502 -24.39 -1.32 -15.12
C GLN A 502 -23.79 -0.52 -13.95
N GLU A 503 -24.50 -0.47 -12.83
CA GLU A 503 -23.98 0.17 -11.62
C GLU A 503 -22.92 -0.74 -11.00
N ILE A 504 -21.66 -0.34 -11.08
CA ILE A 504 -20.51 -1.07 -10.54
C ILE A 504 -19.74 -0.25 -9.52
N ILE A 505 -19.46 -0.85 -8.37
CA ILE A 505 -18.74 -0.28 -7.25
C ILE A 505 -17.43 -1.05 -7.11
N HIS A 506 -16.32 -0.40 -7.40
CA HIS A 506 -15.00 -1.00 -7.27
C HIS A 506 -14.33 -0.60 -5.95
N LEU A 507 -14.20 -1.56 -5.04
CA LEU A 507 -13.56 -1.41 -3.72
C LEU A 507 -12.16 -2.01 -3.75
N SER A 508 -11.17 -1.21 -4.16
CA SER A 508 -9.76 -1.61 -4.18
C SER A 508 -9.04 -1.23 -2.88
N GLN A 509 -7.93 -1.91 -2.58
CA GLN A 509 -7.03 -1.59 -1.46
C GLN A 509 -6.24 -0.29 -1.66
N LYS A 510 -6.38 0.40 -2.80
CA LYS A 510 -5.72 1.68 -3.03
C LYS A 510 -6.02 2.64 -1.88
N SER A 511 -4.97 3.17 -1.28
CA SER A 511 -5.09 4.15 -0.19
C SER A 511 -5.95 5.34 -0.65
N ILE A 512 -6.93 5.72 0.18
CA ILE A 512 -7.54 7.04 0.06
C ILE A 512 -6.39 8.04 0.26
N THR A 513 -6.37 9.12 -0.50
CA THR A 513 -5.51 10.28 -0.21
C THR A 513 -5.96 10.88 1.11
N ALA A 514 -5.71 10.17 2.21
CA ALA A 514 -6.08 10.58 3.56
C ALA A 514 -4.99 11.49 4.11
N ASN A 515 -5.37 12.67 4.55
CA ASN A 515 -4.51 13.50 5.39
C ASN A 515 -4.73 13.11 6.86
N LEU A 516 -3.85 13.58 7.75
CA LEU A 516 -3.94 13.33 9.20
C LEU A 516 -5.27 13.79 9.85
N ARG A 517 -6.11 14.53 9.11
CA ARG A 517 -7.40 15.05 9.57
C ARG A 517 -8.59 14.23 9.07
N SER A 518 -8.37 13.31 8.14
CA SER A 518 -9.41 12.42 7.62
C SER A 518 -9.71 11.32 8.66
N THR A 519 -10.96 11.20 9.07
CA THR A 519 -11.45 10.22 10.05
C THR A 519 -12.67 9.47 9.47
N PRO A 520 -13.08 8.33 10.02
CA PRO A 520 -14.33 7.67 9.61
C PRO A 520 -15.54 8.61 9.61
N MET A 521 -15.65 9.47 10.62
CA MET A 521 -16.76 10.45 10.70
C MET A 521 -16.73 11.48 9.57
N THR A 522 -15.50 11.96 9.18
CA THR A 522 -15.39 12.93 8.08
C THR A 522 -15.64 12.27 6.74
N TYR A 523 -15.21 11.02 6.57
CA TYR A 523 -15.39 10.26 5.34
C TYR A 523 -16.88 9.95 5.07
N LEU A 524 -17.62 9.51 6.10
CA LEU A 524 -19.03 9.20 6.04
C LEU A 524 -19.94 10.43 6.18
N ASN A 525 -19.41 11.64 6.14
CA ASN A 525 -20.14 12.90 6.29
C ASN A 525 -20.98 13.01 7.58
N ILE A 526 -20.56 12.32 8.64
CA ILE A 526 -21.21 12.35 9.97
C ILE A 526 -20.74 13.58 10.76
N PHE A 527 -19.49 13.96 10.64
CA PHE A 527 -18.87 15.00 11.47
C PHE A 527 -19.60 16.34 11.40
N ASP A 528 -20.04 16.77 10.22
CA ASP A 528 -20.79 18.01 10.05
C ASP A 528 -22.16 17.97 10.74
N LYS A 529 -22.79 16.79 10.78
CA LYS A 529 -24.07 16.60 11.49
C LYS A 529 -23.88 16.68 13.00
N VAL A 530 -22.82 16.05 13.54
CA VAL A 530 -22.47 16.14 14.96
C VAL A 530 -22.14 17.58 15.38
N ARG A 531 -21.37 18.32 14.56
CA ARG A 531 -21.11 19.75 14.84
C ARG A 531 -22.37 20.60 14.92
N LYS A 532 -23.37 20.31 14.08
CA LYS A 532 -24.67 20.99 14.13
C LYS A 532 -25.43 20.69 15.43
N LEU A 533 -25.45 19.43 15.87
CA LEU A 533 -26.09 19.06 17.15
C LEU A 533 -25.50 19.83 18.33
N PHE A 534 -24.15 19.88 18.42
CA PHE A 534 -23.48 20.66 19.46
C PHE A 534 -23.79 22.14 19.37
N ALA A 535 -23.89 22.69 18.16
CA ALA A 535 -24.18 24.11 17.93
C ALA A 535 -25.64 24.48 18.35
N GLU A 536 -26.59 23.62 18.02
CA GLU A 536 -28.02 23.79 18.35
C GLU A 536 -28.25 23.73 19.85
N GLU A 537 -27.68 22.72 20.54
CA GLU A 537 -27.81 22.56 22.00
C GLU A 537 -27.20 23.72 22.78
N ASN A 538 -26.08 24.28 22.31
CA ASN A 538 -25.36 25.32 23.02
C ASN A 538 -25.62 26.73 22.46
N HIS A 539 -26.46 26.89 21.46
CA HIS A 539 -26.77 28.18 20.79
C HIS A 539 -25.53 28.93 20.27
N VAL A 540 -24.56 28.19 19.70
CA VAL A 540 -23.31 28.74 19.19
C VAL A 540 -23.05 28.31 17.73
N SER A 541 -22.04 28.87 17.09
CA SER A 541 -21.70 28.53 15.70
C SER A 541 -21.13 27.13 15.57
N PRO A 542 -21.56 26.30 14.58
CA PRO A 542 -20.98 25.00 14.31
C PRO A 542 -19.47 25.04 13.99
N ALA A 543 -18.95 26.20 13.59
CA ALA A 543 -17.53 26.40 13.30
C ALA A 543 -16.63 26.26 14.55
N LEU A 544 -17.18 26.41 15.75
CA LEU A 544 -16.45 26.18 17.01
C LEU A 544 -16.12 24.70 17.23
N PHE A 545 -16.95 23.81 16.73
CA PHE A 545 -16.77 22.35 16.89
C PHE A 545 -15.97 21.73 15.74
N SER A 546 -15.25 22.55 14.96
CA SER A 546 -14.37 22.07 13.89
C SER A 546 -12.91 22.37 14.21
N TYR A 547 -12.11 21.32 14.28
CA TYR A 547 -10.65 21.42 14.40
C TYR A 547 -9.96 21.96 13.12
N ASN A 548 -10.73 22.22 12.06
CA ASN A 548 -10.26 22.88 10.82
C ASN A 548 -10.68 24.37 10.72
N SER A 549 -11.38 24.89 11.75
CA SER A 549 -11.98 26.21 11.72
C SER A 549 -11.79 26.97 13.07
N LYS A 550 -12.78 27.70 13.52
CA LYS A 550 -12.69 28.57 14.73
C LYS A 550 -12.33 27.82 16.02
N GLY A 551 -12.70 26.54 16.15
CA GLY A 551 -12.39 25.73 17.33
C GLY A 551 -10.98 25.12 17.34
N ALA A 552 -10.20 25.29 16.27
CA ALA A 552 -8.86 24.70 16.16
C ALA A 552 -7.89 25.27 17.20
N CYS A 553 -7.07 24.40 17.81
CA CYS A 553 -5.95 24.82 18.63
C CYS A 553 -5.02 25.76 17.83
N PRO A 554 -4.66 26.94 18.34
CA PRO A 554 -3.88 27.92 17.60
C PRO A 554 -2.44 27.43 17.34
N THR A 555 -1.86 26.63 18.21
CA THR A 555 -0.49 26.14 18.12
C THR A 555 -0.34 25.07 17.05
N CYS A 556 -1.11 23.98 17.10
CA CYS A 556 -1.02 22.89 16.12
C CYS A 556 -1.98 23.06 14.92
N LYS A 557 -2.77 24.14 14.91
CA LYS A 557 -3.79 24.41 13.87
C LYS A 557 -4.73 23.22 13.63
N GLY A 558 -5.17 22.57 14.72
CA GLY A 558 -6.08 21.42 14.68
C GLY A 558 -5.45 20.10 14.27
N LYS A 559 -4.14 19.98 14.21
CA LYS A 559 -3.46 18.69 13.93
C LYS A 559 -3.38 17.78 15.16
N GLY A 560 -3.36 18.34 16.38
CA GLY A 560 -3.12 17.62 17.63
C GLY A 560 -1.66 17.29 17.88
N ILE A 561 -0.84 17.37 16.85
CA ILE A 561 0.61 17.10 16.88
C ILE A 561 1.37 18.26 16.26
N ILE A 562 2.62 18.40 16.66
CA ILE A 562 3.60 19.31 16.05
C ILE A 562 4.54 18.44 15.23
N VAL A 563 4.67 18.77 13.97
CA VAL A 563 5.61 18.11 13.04
C VAL A 563 6.82 19.03 12.90
N SER A 564 7.96 18.56 13.33
CA SER A 564 9.24 19.23 13.15
C SER A 564 9.90 18.69 11.90
N ASP A 565 9.93 19.52 10.85
CA ASP A 565 10.63 19.22 9.59
C ASP A 565 12.15 19.28 9.85
N MET A 566 12.82 18.17 9.69
CA MET A 566 14.25 18.00 9.93
C MET A 566 15.07 18.04 8.64
N SER A 567 14.54 18.64 7.54
CA SER A 567 15.18 18.92 6.24
C SER A 567 15.93 17.78 5.53
N PHE A 568 16.50 16.82 6.27
CA PHE A 568 17.27 15.68 5.75
C PHE A 568 16.93 14.35 6.48
N MET A 569 15.91 14.34 7.36
CA MET A 569 15.49 13.20 8.18
C MET A 569 13.98 13.01 8.10
N GLU A 570 13.47 11.87 8.59
CA GLU A 570 12.04 11.70 8.80
C GLU A 570 11.51 12.74 9.79
N ASP A 571 10.33 13.30 9.49
CA ASP A 571 9.67 14.29 10.34
C ASP A 571 9.48 13.75 11.76
N VAL A 572 9.91 14.49 12.75
CA VAL A 572 9.65 14.16 14.17
C VAL A 572 8.30 14.73 14.57
N THR A 573 7.41 13.86 15.04
CA THR A 573 6.10 14.25 15.53
C THR A 573 6.06 14.21 17.05
N SER A 574 5.58 15.28 17.68
CA SER A 574 5.31 15.35 19.13
C SER A 574 3.85 15.75 19.37
N ILE A 575 3.30 15.31 20.51
CA ILE A 575 1.97 15.77 20.94
C ILE A 575 2.03 17.28 21.17
N CYS A 576 1.01 18.00 20.72
CA CYS A 576 0.93 19.45 20.94
C CYS A 576 0.79 19.76 22.43
N GLU A 577 1.73 20.48 22.99
CA GLU A 577 1.76 20.84 24.41
C GLU A 577 0.58 21.74 24.83
N THR A 578 0.02 22.54 23.91
CA THR A 578 -1.09 23.45 24.19
C THR A 578 -2.44 22.73 24.31
N CYS A 579 -2.71 21.77 23.43
CA CYS A 579 -4.00 21.07 23.41
C CYS A 579 -3.90 19.59 23.85
N HIS A 580 -2.72 19.13 24.21
CA HIS A 580 -2.49 17.74 24.65
C HIS A 580 -3.10 16.68 23.72
N GLY A 581 -3.04 16.94 22.38
CA GLY A 581 -3.58 16.02 21.37
C GLY A 581 -5.06 16.21 21.03
N THR A 582 -5.83 16.99 21.80
CA THR A 582 -7.29 17.15 21.60
C THR A 582 -7.66 17.85 20.29
N ARG A 583 -6.77 18.60 19.66
CA ARG A 583 -6.93 19.39 18.42
C ARG A 583 -7.74 20.68 18.61
N TYR A 584 -8.42 20.86 19.76
CA TYR A 584 -9.32 21.99 20.03
C TYR A 584 -8.73 23.00 20.99
N LYS A 585 -9.30 24.19 21.01
CA LYS A 585 -9.09 25.17 22.06
C LYS A 585 -9.78 24.68 23.35
N GLU A 586 -9.23 25.06 24.50
CA GLU A 586 -9.78 24.69 25.80
C GLU A 586 -11.24 25.18 25.98
N GLU A 587 -11.55 26.40 25.54
CA GLU A 587 -12.91 26.99 25.62
C GLU A 587 -13.98 26.13 24.93
N VAL A 588 -13.63 25.36 23.89
CA VAL A 588 -14.57 24.50 23.17
C VAL A 588 -14.98 23.29 24.00
N LEU A 589 -14.16 22.86 24.95
CA LEU A 589 -14.42 21.69 25.81
C LEU A 589 -15.50 21.93 26.85
N HIS A 590 -15.88 23.19 27.10
CA HIS A 590 -16.96 23.53 28.03
C HIS A 590 -18.36 23.33 27.45
N TYR A 591 -18.48 23.19 26.12
CA TYR A 591 -19.76 22.94 25.45
C TYR A 591 -20.07 21.43 25.46
N LEU A 592 -21.24 21.07 25.98
CA LEU A 592 -21.64 19.68 26.12
C LEU A 592 -22.84 19.37 25.21
N TYR A 593 -22.92 18.11 24.75
CA TYR A 593 -24.07 17.49 24.15
C TYR A 593 -24.33 16.16 24.84
N ASN A 594 -25.52 15.96 25.41
CA ASN A 594 -25.84 14.79 26.24
C ASN A 594 -24.75 14.47 27.28
N GLY A 595 -24.21 15.51 27.96
CA GLY A 595 -23.23 15.40 29.05
C GLY A 595 -21.78 15.11 28.63
N LYS A 596 -21.47 15.10 27.33
CA LYS A 596 -20.10 14.90 26.79
C LYS A 596 -19.67 16.08 25.92
N ASN A 597 -18.38 16.47 26.04
CA ASN A 597 -17.80 17.45 25.14
C ASN A 597 -17.42 16.81 23.79
N ILE A 598 -17.06 17.64 22.81
CA ILE A 598 -16.77 17.17 21.42
C ILE A 598 -15.59 16.20 21.38
N VAL A 599 -14.59 16.35 22.24
CA VAL A 599 -13.41 15.47 22.27
C VAL A 599 -13.78 14.10 22.83
N GLU A 600 -14.57 14.07 23.91
CA GLU A 600 -15.08 12.83 24.51
C GLU A 600 -15.97 12.07 23.51
N VAL A 601 -16.85 12.78 22.80
CA VAL A 601 -17.70 12.16 21.75
C VAL A 601 -16.84 11.59 20.60
N LEU A 602 -15.85 12.35 20.16
CA LEU A 602 -14.95 11.91 19.08
C LEU A 602 -14.04 10.75 19.51
N ALA A 603 -13.80 10.58 20.80
CA ALA A 603 -13.01 9.48 21.37
C ALA A 603 -13.82 8.18 21.54
N LEU A 604 -15.15 8.23 21.41
CA LEU A 604 -15.99 7.02 21.47
C LEU A 604 -15.60 6.01 20.39
N SER A 605 -15.78 4.74 20.70
CA SER A 605 -15.76 3.68 19.68
C SER A 605 -16.97 3.83 18.73
N VAL A 606 -16.90 3.22 17.56
CA VAL A 606 -18.05 3.17 16.64
C VAL A 606 -19.28 2.56 17.34
N LYS A 607 -19.08 1.53 18.18
CA LYS A 607 -20.15 0.91 18.96
C LYS A 607 -20.78 1.89 19.94
N ASP A 608 -19.96 2.52 20.79
CA ASP A 608 -20.46 3.47 21.80
C ASP A 608 -21.04 4.73 21.12
N GLY A 609 -20.46 5.15 20.00
CA GLY A 609 -20.96 6.23 19.17
C GLY A 609 -22.34 5.92 18.55
N TYR A 610 -22.54 4.68 18.09
CA TYR A 610 -23.87 4.24 17.63
C TYR A 610 -24.91 4.30 18.75
N ASP A 611 -24.57 3.78 19.93
CA ASP A 611 -25.48 3.80 21.10
C ASP A 611 -25.76 5.24 21.56
N PHE A 612 -24.76 6.13 21.50
CA PHE A 612 -24.90 7.54 21.86
C PHE A 612 -25.76 8.36 20.88
N PHE A 613 -25.72 8.03 19.59
CA PHE A 613 -26.44 8.72 18.53
C PHE A 613 -27.61 7.92 17.93
N LYS A 614 -28.10 6.87 18.60
CA LYS A 614 -29.11 5.93 18.06
C LYS A 614 -30.36 6.60 17.51
N ASP A 615 -30.76 7.73 18.09
CA ASP A 615 -31.99 8.48 17.72
C ASP A 615 -31.73 9.49 16.57
N GLN A 616 -30.50 9.58 16.08
CA GLN A 616 -30.12 10.50 15.00
C GLN A 616 -30.21 9.83 13.64
N PRO A 617 -30.64 10.52 12.57
CA PRO A 617 -30.77 9.94 11.23
C PRO A 617 -29.43 9.35 10.68
N PHE A 618 -28.30 9.88 11.10
CA PHE A 618 -26.99 9.41 10.67
C PHE A 618 -26.48 8.18 11.45
N ALA A 619 -27.21 7.72 12.46
CA ALA A 619 -26.87 6.49 13.19
C ALA A 619 -26.78 5.26 12.24
N LEU A 620 -27.51 5.28 11.12
CA LEU A 620 -27.40 4.24 10.09
C LEU A 620 -25.98 4.11 9.55
N SER A 621 -25.28 5.20 9.32
CA SER A 621 -23.87 5.15 8.85
C SER A 621 -22.93 4.53 9.90
N LEU A 622 -23.19 4.77 11.20
CA LEU A 622 -22.47 4.11 12.29
C LEU A 622 -22.84 2.62 12.37
N LYS A 623 -24.11 2.28 12.18
CA LYS A 623 -24.57 0.89 12.08
C LYS A 623 -23.86 0.15 10.94
N ASN A 624 -23.71 0.76 9.77
CA ASN A 624 -22.99 0.18 8.65
C ASN A 624 -21.53 -0.13 9.02
N LEU A 625 -20.87 0.75 9.80
CA LEU A 625 -19.53 0.46 10.31
C LEU A 625 -19.50 -0.74 11.28
N LEU A 626 -20.54 -0.93 12.10
CA LEU A 626 -20.67 -2.12 12.94
C LEU A 626 -20.84 -3.38 12.09
N GLU A 627 -21.67 -3.32 11.06
CA GLU A 627 -21.96 -4.44 10.17
C GLU A 627 -20.74 -4.93 9.39
N VAL A 628 -19.79 -4.02 9.07
CA VAL A 628 -18.51 -4.39 8.46
C VAL A 628 -17.43 -4.78 9.47
N GLY A 629 -17.78 -4.96 10.75
CA GLY A 629 -16.85 -5.43 11.79
C GLY A 629 -15.85 -4.37 12.32
N LEU A 630 -16.19 -3.07 12.22
CA LEU A 630 -15.34 -1.97 12.69
C LEU A 630 -15.84 -1.34 14.00
N SER A 631 -16.45 -2.13 14.87
CA SER A 631 -17.04 -1.69 16.14
C SER A 631 -16.04 -1.00 17.10
N TYR A 632 -14.78 -1.41 17.04
CA TYR A 632 -13.68 -0.98 17.93
C TYR A 632 -13.02 0.33 17.50
N LEU A 633 -13.16 0.76 16.24
CA LEU A 633 -12.53 1.99 15.76
C LEU A 633 -13.05 3.21 16.53
N LYS A 634 -12.13 4.12 16.89
CA LYS A 634 -12.53 5.41 17.45
C LYS A 634 -13.06 6.34 16.35
N LEU A 635 -14.08 7.10 16.66
CA LEU A 635 -14.70 8.03 15.71
C LEU A 635 -13.74 9.07 15.14
N ASN A 636 -12.70 9.46 15.91
CA ASN A 636 -11.66 10.40 15.52
C ASN A 636 -10.37 9.74 15.01
N GLN A 637 -10.32 8.42 14.88
CA GLN A 637 -9.12 7.72 14.40
C GLN A 637 -8.75 8.21 12.99
N SER A 638 -7.49 8.52 12.77
CA SER A 638 -7.05 8.96 11.43
C SER A 638 -7.13 7.80 10.45
N LEU A 639 -7.72 8.02 9.27
CA LEU A 639 -7.74 7.00 8.20
C LEU A 639 -6.35 6.59 7.73
N SER A 640 -5.33 7.45 7.93
CA SER A 640 -3.94 7.13 7.59
C SER A 640 -3.30 6.10 8.53
N THR A 641 -3.91 5.82 9.68
CA THR A 641 -3.45 4.81 10.66
C THR A 641 -4.15 3.47 10.51
N LEU A 642 -5.15 3.39 9.64
CA LEU A 642 -5.90 2.17 9.38
C LEU A 642 -5.11 1.23 8.47
N SER A 643 -5.25 -0.06 8.69
CA SER A 643 -4.78 -1.09 7.76
C SER A 643 -5.53 -1.00 6.42
N GLY A 644 -4.98 -1.61 5.37
CA GLY A 644 -5.63 -1.65 4.06
C GLY A 644 -7.04 -2.25 4.11
N GLY A 645 -7.21 -3.35 4.83
CA GLY A 645 -8.50 -4.01 5.02
C GLY A 645 -9.49 -3.19 5.84
N GLU A 646 -9.06 -2.51 6.92
CA GLU A 646 -9.93 -1.61 7.69
C GLU A 646 -10.44 -0.45 6.82
N LEU A 647 -9.53 0.14 6.03
CA LEU A 647 -9.89 1.24 5.12
C LEU A 647 -10.89 0.79 4.06
N GLN A 648 -10.73 -0.41 3.51
CA GLN A 648 -11.66 -0.99 2.55
C GLN A 648 -13.04 -1.24 3.16
N ARG A 649 -13.09 -1.73 4.40
CA ARG A 649 -14.34 -1.90 5.14
C ARG A 649 -15.04 -0.58 5.45
N VAL A 650 -14.30 0.50 5.73
CA VAL A 650 -14.89 1.85 5.82
C VAL A 650 -15.52 2.28 4.49
N LYS A 651 -14.87 2.00 3.35
CA LYS A 651 -15.43 2.26 2.02
C LYS A 651 -16.69 1.42 1.77
N LEU A 652 -16.66 0.15 2.14
CA LEU A 652 -17.82 -0.74 2.01
C LEU A 652 -19.02 -0.22 2.84
N ALA A 653 -18.79 0.23 4.10
CA ALA A 653 -19.81 0.79 4.95
C ALA A 653 -20.55 1.99 4.33
N ASP A 654 -19.83 2.81 3.54
CA ASP A 654 -20.41 3.97 2.83
C ASP A 654 -21.37 3.56 1.70
N THR A 655 -21.15 2.39 1.11
CA THR A 655 -21.90 1.91 -0.07
C THR A 655 -22.97 0.86 0.23
N LEU A 656 -23.09 0.38 1.48
CA LEU A 656 -24.03 -0.70 1.85
C LEU A 656 -25.49 -0.42 1.56
N HIS A 657 -25.86 0.85 1.36
CA HIS A 657 -27.26 1.25 1.06
C HIS A 657 -27.65 1.04 -0.41
N GLN A 658 -26.68 0.77 -1.30
CA GLN A 658 -26.95 0.59 -2.73
C GLN A 658 -27.51 -0.82 -2.97
N LYS A 659 -28.49 -0.92 -3.88
CA LYS A 659 -29.16 -2.17 -4.25
C LYS A 659 -29.05 -2.42 -5.75
N LYS A 660 -28.99 -3.69 -6.13
CA LYS A 660 -28.84 -4.14 -7.52
C LYS A 660 -27.55 -3.68 -8.19
N ALA A 661 -26.52 -3.37 -7.40
CA ALA A 661 -25.21 -3.00 -7.86
C ALA A 661 -24.30 -4.23 -8.01
N ILE A 662 -23.26 -4.09 -8.85
CA ILE A 662 -22.14 -5.04 -8.92
C ILE A 662 -21.04 -4.52 -7.99
N TYR A 663 -20.74 -5.27 -6.96
CA TYR A 663 -19.59 -4.99 -6.07
C TYR A 663 -18.39 -5.80 -6.54
N LEU A 664 -17.35 -5.13 -6.97
CA LEU A 664 -16.06 -5.71 -7.30
C LEU A 664 -15.08 -5.36 -6.18
N MET A 665 -14.64 -6.36 -5.41
CA MET A 665 -13.82 -6.16 -4.22
C MET A 665 -12.49 -6.91 -4.35
N ASP A 666 -11.41 -6.21 -4.03
CA ASP A 666 -10.05 -6.71 -4.10
C ASP A 666 -9.57 -7.12 -2.70
N GLU A 667 -9.50 -8.42 -2.44
CA GLU A 667 -9.07 -9.05 -1.17
C GLU A 667 -9.78 -8.48 0.08
N PRO A 668 -11.14 -8.51 0.14
CA PRO A 668 -11.90 -7.85 1.23
C PRO A 668 -11.71 -8.53 2.59
N THR A 669 -11.17 -9.74 2.66
CA THR A 669 -10.90 -10.46 3.92
C THR A 669 -9.43 -10.49 4.30
N ASP A 670 -8.58 -9.77 3.57
CA ASP A 670 -7.14 -9.72 3.84
C ASP A 670 -6.85 -9.13 5.24
N GLY A 671 -5.95 -9.78 6.00
CA GLY A 671 -5.59 -9.39 7.36
C GLY A 671 -6.71 -9.58 8.40
N LEU A 672 -7.77 -10.35 8.08
CA LEU A 672 -8.84 -10.65 9.02
C LEU A 672 -8.60 -11.95 9.78
N HIS A 673 -8.99 -11.94 11.05
CA HIS A 673 -9.09 -13.17 11.84
C HIS A 673 -10.23 -14.07 11.31
N LEU A 674 -10.13 -15.39 11.52
CA LEU A 674 -11.11 -16.38 11.03
C LEU A 674 -12.56 -16.03 11.40
N ILE A 675 -12.80 -15.58 12.63
CA ILE A 675 -14.14 -15.15 13.09
C ILE A 675 -14.63 -13.91 12.33
N ASP A 676 -13.74 -12.94 12.08
CA ASP A 676 -14.08 -11.73 11.34
C ASP A 676 -14.42 -12.07 9.87
N ILE A 677 -13.76 -13.10 9.30
CA ILE A 677 -14.09 -13.64 7.96
C ILE A 677 -15.49 -14.24 7.94
N GLN A 678 -15.85 -15.02 8.96
CA GLN A 678 -17.20 -15.61 9.06
C GLN A 678 -18.28 -14.51 9.12
N GLN A 679 -18.06 -13.45 9.89
CA GLN A 679 -18.95 -12.29 9.94
C GLN A 679 -19.03 -11.57 8.58
N SER A 680 -17.91 -11.40 7.90
CA SER A 680 -17.87 -10.80 6.56
C SER A 680 -18.65 -11.64 5.55
N LEU A 681 -18.55 -12.96 5.60
CA LEU A 681 -19.31 -13.88 4.73
C LEU A 681 -20.82 -13.78 4.98
N GLN A 682 -21.25 -13.63 6.23
CA GLN A 682 -22.68 -13.38 6.55
C GLN A 682 -23.16 -12.07 5.92
N LEU A 683 -22.35 -11.01 5.99
CA LEU A 683 -22.66 -9.74 5.35
C LEU A 683 -22.75 -9.89 3.83
N PHE A 684 -21.77 -10.55 3.20
CA PHE A 684 -21.75 -10.77 1.75
C PHE A 684 -22.96 -11.56 1.27
N ASN A 685 -23.34 -12.61 1.99
CA ASN A 685 -24.55 -13.40 1.70
C ASN A 685 -25.81 -12.55 1.76
N ARG A 686 -25.95 -11.71 2.79
CA ARG A 686 -27.09 -10.76 2.93
C ARG A 686 -27.12 -9.77 1.76
N MET A 687 -25.99 -9.20 1.37
CA MET A 687 -25.92 -8.28 0.22
C MET A 687 -26.38 -8.95 -1.08
N VAL A 688 -26.03 -10.23 -1.31
CA VAL A 688 -26.52 -11.00 -2.46
C VAL A 688 -28.02 -11.23 -2.37
N GLU A 689 -28.55 -11.58 -1.20
CA GLU A 689 -29.99 -11.76 -0.96
C GLU A 689 -30.80 -10.47 -1.19
N GLU A 690 -30.20 -9.31 -0.95
CA GLU A 690 -30.77 -7.99 -1.26
C GLU A 690 -30.74 -7.65 -2.77
N GLY A 691 -30.19 -8.54 -3.60
CA GLY A 691 -30.19 -8.45 -5.06
C GLY A 691 -28.93 -7.85 -5.66
N ASN A 692 -27.84 -7.74 -4.91
CA ASN A 692 -26.53 -7.32 -5.43
C ASN A 692 -25.77 -8.50 -6.06
N SER A 693 -24.79 -8.20 -6.90
CA SER A 693 -23.83 -9.15 -7.42
C SER A 693 -22.48 -8.89 -6.73
N LEU A 694 -21.89 -9.89 -6.12
CA LEU A 694 -20.58 -9.75 -5.48
C LEU A 694 -19.52 -10.52 -6.26
N ILE A 695 -18.47 -9.82 -6.66
CA ILE A 695 -17.30 -10.39 -7.34
C ILE A 695 -16.09 -10.09 -6.48
N LEU A 696 -15.53 -11.11 -5.84
CA LEU A 696 -14.40 -11.00 -4.93
C LEU A 696 -13.13 -11.55 -5.58
N LEU A 697 -12.04 -10.81 -5.53
CA LEU A 697 -10.71 -11.35 -5.77
C LEU A 697 -10.22 -11.86 -4.43
N GLU A 698 -10.04 -13.17 -4.28
CA GLU A 698 -9.77 -13.75 -2.96
C GLU A 698 -8.85 -14.97 -2.99
N HIS A 699 -8.19 -15.17 -1.86
CA HIS A 699 -7.26 -16.28 -1.64
C HIS A 699 -7.63 -17.12 -0.42
N HIS A 700 -8.46 -16.59 0.48
CA HIS A 700 -8.82 -17.28 1.71
C HIS A 700 -9.73 -18.47 1.41
N ILE A 701 -9.33 -19.64 1.90
CA ILE A 701 -10.01 -20.91 1.59
C ILE A 701 -11.48 -20.91 2.06
N ASP A 702 -11.79 -20.36 3.23
CA ASP A 702 -13.16 -20.30 3.72
C ASP A 702 -14.07 -19.43 2.84
N VAL A 703 -13.53 -18.36 2.25
CA VAL A 703 -14.26 -17.53 1.30
C VAL A 703 -14.49 -18.28 -0.01
N ILE A 704 -13.46 -18.97 -0.50
CA ILE A 704 -13.55 -19.81 -1.71
C ILE A 704 -14.58 -20.95 -1.50
N LYS A 705 -14.56 -21.62 -0.35
CA LYS A 705 -15.55 -22.67 0.00
C LYS A 705 -16.98 -22.16 0.05
N SER A 706 -17.18 -20.90 0.49
CA SER A 706 -18.50 -20.29 0.67
C SER A 706 -19.07 -19.65 -0.59
N ALA A 707 -18.32 -19.60 -1.69
CA ALA A 707 -18.75 -19.00 -2.96
C ALA A 707 -19.91 -19.77 -3.61
N ASP A 708 -20.74 -19.07 -4.38
CA ASP A 708 -21.68 -19.70 -5.30
C ASP A 708 -21.01 -20.12 -6.61
N TRP A 709 -20.02 -19.34 -7.04
CA TRP A 709 -19.29 -19.56 -8.28
C TRP A 709 -17.81 -19.19 -8.14
N LEU A 710 -16.95 -20.00 -8.73
CA LEU A 710 -15.50 -19.79 -8.73
C LEU A 710 -14.99 -19.58 -10.16
N ILE A 711 -14.03 -18.70 -10.29
CA ILE A 711 -13.22 -18.48 -11.49
C ILE A 711 -11.76 -18.56 -11.07
N GLU A 712 -11.03 -19.58 -11.52
CA GLU A 712 -9.62 -19.77 -11.16
C GLU A 712 -8.70 -19.46 -12.32
N LEU A 713 -7.73 -18.57 -12.08
CA LEU A 713 -6.69 -18.20 -13.03
C LEU A 713 -5.32 -18.77 -12.61
N GLY A 714 -4.53 -19.18 -13.58
CA GLY A 714 -3.19 -19.77 -13.36
C GLY A 714 -2.45 -20.00 -14.68
N LEU A 715 -1.49 -20.94 -14.76
CA LEU A 715 -0.94 -21.87 -13.76
C LEU A 715 0.03 -21.20 -12.78
N GLU A 716 0.70 -20.12 -13.22
CA GLU A 716 1.74 -19.37 -12.51
C GLU A 716 1.47 -17.87 -12.65
N GLY A 717 2.40 -17.07 -12.18
CA GLY A 717 2.38 -15.63 -12.40
C GLY A 717 3.09 -15.20 -13.68
N GLY A 718 2.82 -13.99 -14.16
CA GLY A 718 3.48 -13.39 -15.32
C GLY A 718 3.02 -13.99 -16.65
N GLU A 719 3.96 -14.21 -17.59
CA GLU A 719 3.65 -14.71 -18.93
C GLU A 719 3.04 -16.11 -18.95
N ASN A 720 3.34 -16.94 -17.94
CA ASN A 720 2.75 -18.28 -17.78
C ASN A 720 1.40 -18.25 -17.04
N GLY A 721 0.92 -17.06 -16.69
CA GLY A 721 -0.39 -16.81 -16.09
C GLY A 721 -1.46 -16.48 -17.13
N GLY A 722 -2.53 -15.84 -16.66
CA GLY A 722 -3.59 -15.30 -17.52
C GLY A 722 -4.46 -16.34 -18.23
N GLN A 723 -4.39 -17.60 -17.82
CA GLN A 723 -5.19 -18.71 -18.35
C GLN A 723 -6.32 -19.05 -17.39
N LEU A 724 -7.49 -19.39 -17.96
CA LEU A 724 -8.61 -19.91 -17.18
C LEU A 724 -8.36 -21.39 -16.86
N LEU A 725 -8.23 -21.71 -15.58
CA LEU A 725 -8.03 -23.11 -15.12
C LEU A 725 -9.35 -23.79 -14.77
N PHE A 726 -10.28 -23.02 -14.19
CA PHE A 726 -11.56 -23.55 -13.77
C PHE A 726 -12.63 -22.46 -13.72
N THR A 727 -13.86 -22.83 -14.02
CA THR A 727 -15.07 -22.04 -13.76
C THR A 727 -16.20 -23.00 -13.37
N GLY A 728 -16.92 -22.68 -12.30
CA GLY A 728 -18.00 -23.52 -11.78
C GLY A 728 -18.23 -23.36 -10.29
N THR A 729 -19.01 -24.25 -9.70
CA THR A 729 -19.27 -24.27 -8.24
C THR A 729 -18.08 -24.81 -7.46
N PRO A 730 -17.94 -24.51 -6.15
CA PRO A 730 -16.90 -25.10 -5.31
C PRO A 730 -16.89 -26.65 -5.33
N ALA A 731 -18.06 -27.27 -5.32
CA ALA A 731 -18.19 -28.75 -5.42
C ALA A 731 -17.64 -29.29 -6.74
N ASN A 732 -17.85 -28.58 -7.86
CA ASN A 732 -17.33 -28.98 -9.16
C ASN A 732 -15.80 -28.82 -9.24
N MET A 733 -15.21 -27.87 -8.48
CA MET A 733 -13.76 -27.67 -8.45
C MET A 733 -13.02 -28.90 -7.91
N LEU A 734 -13.57 -29.63 -6.94
CA LEU A 734 -12.96 -30.84 -6.40
C LEU A 734 -12.69 -31.91 -7.49
N ASN A 735 -13.51 -31.94 -8.54
CA ASN A 735 -13.39 -32.87 -9.66
C ASN A 735 -12.54 -32.31 -10.82
N SER A 736 -12.07 -31.07 -10.75
CA SER A 736 -11.27 -30.46 -11.83
C SER A 736 -9.89 -31.14 -11.92
N THR A 737 -9.41 -31.35 -13.13
CA THR A 737 -8.05 -31.84 -13.40
C THR A 737 -7.00 -30.75 -13.42
N HIS A 738 -7.43 -29.50 -13.63
CA HIS A 738 -6.53 -28.34 -13.85
C HIS A 738 -6.47 -27.39 -12.67
N SER A 739 -7.41 -27.46 -11.72
CA SER A 739 -7.42 -26.57 -10.56
C SER A 739 -6.22 -26.79 -9.64
N ILE A 740 -5.57 -25.71 -9.27
CA ILE A 740 -4.49 -25.68 -8.25
C ILE A 740 -5.11 -25.60 -6.86
N THR A 741 -6.21 -24.84 -6.73
CA THR A 741 -6.87 -24.55 -5.45
C THR A 741 -7.56 -25.76 -4.85
N LYS A 742 -7.99 -26.74 -5.66
CA LYS A 742 -8.74 -27.93 -5.19
C LYS A 742 -8.05 -28.72 -4.08
N GLY A 743 -6.70 -28.73 -4.06
CA GLY A 743 -5.92 -29.45 -3.05
C GLY A 743 -6.00 -28.85 -1.64
N TYR A 744 -6.60 -27.68 -1.51
CA TYR A 744 -6.73 -26.93 -0.26
C TYR A 744 -8.18 -26.79 0.21
N LEU A 745 -9.17 -27.20 -0.61
CA LEU A 745 -10.59 -27.26 -0.26
C LEU A 745 -10.90 -28.54 0.54
#